data_544a8a08e46aa2872552deab0459a263
#
_entry.id   544a8a08e46aa2872552deab0459a263
#
_cell.length_a   1.000
_cell.length_b   1.000
_cell.length_c   1.000
_cell.angle_alpha   90.00
_cell.angle_beta   90.00
_cell.angle_gamma   90.00
#
_symmetry.space_group_name_H-M   'P 1'
#
loop_
_entity.id
_entity.type
_entity.pdbx_description
1 polymer ?
#
loop_
_entity_poly.entity_id
_entity_poly.type
_entity_poly.pdbx_seq_one_letter_code
_entity_poly.pdbx_strand_id
1 'polypeptide(L)'
;MQAKMCSRCGKNVAVVFITKLEGGVQKNEGLCLKCARELHIKPVDDMIEKMGISDEDLDNLSGEMMNALNGVESLMDMSIDPDNDANDDSDDDGKTATFPFLNRLFGNGNNTPAESNNSAAQQPPKEGGKPPKRKFLDNYCINLTDRARAGKLDNMIGREEELERVIQILNRRQKNNPCLIGEPGVGKTAVAEGLAQRIALDQVPYKLRGKEVYLLDLTALVAGTQFRGQFESRMKGLIEEIRKQGNIILVIDEVHNIVGAGDAEGSMNAANILKPALSRGEIQVIGATTFTEYRKHIEKDSALERRFQPVTINEPSVADSIEILKGIRRYYEDYHGVKISDEMCAEAVKMSERYITDRFLPDKAIDLIDEACSDVNLKDKNIIRRAELRKDLDDLKFERETLMSADAPKGEELTDEALDKRYERIAELRSKEMQREQELASLELEGVPELTIDNLARIIELWTKIPASSIRKDEFERLAELDKRLKAHIVGQDEAVNAVCAAIKRSRVGLKAKRKPTSFIFVGGTGVGKTELVKRLAADLFNSPESLIRLDMSEFMEKFSVSRIIGSPPGYVGYDEAGQLTEKIRRRPYSVVLFDEIEKAHPDVLNILLQILDDGRITDAQGRTVNFENTVIVMTTNAGSNRKGGAMGFGGTVNDMGRERALKALGEFLRPEFINRVDEIVYFNSLTEENFRSIAKLMLEETRDAIAERGISITWNTALIDYLVRKSYSVTYGARNLRRTIQKDVEDAIAQKIIDCRGENAGHISVSADDNGVIVEVGE
;
A
#
# COMPACT_ATOMS: atom_id res chain seq x y z
N MET A 1 -46.97 -11.62 -10.34
CA MET A 1 -46.53 -12.51 -11.43
C MET A 1 -47.34 -13.79 -11.35
N GLN A 2 -48.16 -14.09 -12.35
CA GLN A 2 -48.93 -15.36 -12.38
C GLN A 2 -47.95 -16.53 -12.53
N ALA A 3 -48.05 -17.50 -11.60
CA ALA A 3 -47.24 -18.70 -11.66
C ALA A 3 -47.53 -19.48 -12.95
N LYS A 4 -46.50 -19.73 -13.80
CA LYS A 4 -46.65 -20.52 -15.02
C LYS A 4 -46.90 -21.98 -14.67
N MET A 5 -48.02 -22.52 -15.17
CA MET A 5 -48.35 -23.96 -15.04
C MET A 5 -47.49 -24.81 -15.99
N CYS A 6 -47.27 -26.05 -15.62
CA CYS A 6 -46.49 -27.01 -16.43
C CYS A 6 -47.09 -27.13 -17.81
N SER A 7 -46.27 -26.91 -18.85
CA SER A 7 -46.68 -26.96 -20.26
C SER A 7 -47.18 -28.34 -20.73
N ARG A 8 -46.81 -29.44 -20.00
CA ARG A 8 -47.15 -30.81 -20.36
C ARG A 8 -48.39 -31.36 -19.66
N CYS A 9 -48.46 -31.20 -18.33
CA CYS A 9 -49.59 -31.76 -17.56
C CYS A 9 -50.70 -30.73 -17.23
N GLY A 10 -50.36 -29.41 -17.25
CA GLY A 10 -51.30 -28.34 -16.94
C GLY A 10 -51.85 -28.33 -15.46
N LYS A 11 -51.40 -29.27 -14.63
CA LYS A 11 -51.92 -29.46 -13.27
C LYS A 11 -51.03 -28.91 -12.18
N ASN A 12 -49.69 -28.95 -12.37
CA ASN A 12 -48.71 -28.56 -11.40
C ASN A 12 -47.95 -27.32 -11.86
N VAL A 13 -47.36 -26.58 -10.92
CA VAL A 13 -46.56 -25.39 -11.21
C VAL A 13 -45.26 -25.78 -11.92
N ALA A 14 -44.84 -25.01 -12.95
CA ALA A 14 -43.61 -25.21 -13.63
C ALA A 14 -42.40 -24.79 -12.80
N VAL A 15 -41.46 -25.70 -12.54
CA VAL A 15 -40.26 -25.53 -11.73
C VAL A 15 -38.99 -25.63 -12.58
N VAL A 16 -39.03 -26.40 -13.64
CA VAL A 16 -37.89 -26.63 -14.55
C VAL A 16 -38.21 -25.98 -15.91
N PHE A 17 -37.38 -25.06 -16.36
CA PHE A 17 -37.55 -24.40 -17.66
C PHE A 17 -36.50 -24.91 -18.64
N ILE A 18 -36.94 -25.41 -19.77
CA ILE A 18 -36.10 -25.93 -20.84
C ILE A 18 -36.32 -25.14 -22.13
N THR A 19 -35.24 -24.88 -22.86
CA THR A 19 -35.27 -24.23 -24.14
C THR A 19 -35.09 -25.30 -25.23
N LYS A 20 -36.12 -25.53 -26.06
CA LYS A 20 -36.04 -26.41 -27.23
C LYS A 20 -35.88 -25.60 -28.50
N LEU A 21 -35.04 -26.07 -29.40
CA LEU A 21 -34.87 -25.55 -30.76
C LEU A 21 -35.72 -26.42 -31.71
N GLU A 22 -36.90 -25.94 -32.09
CA GLU A 22 -37.71 -26.57 -33.13
C GLU A 22 -37.77 -25.67 -34.38
N GLY A 23 -37.23 -26.14 -35.49
CA GLY A 23 -37.30 -25.41 -36.75
C GLY A 23 -36.57 -24.04 -36.80
N GLY A 24 -35.55 -23.83 -35.96
CA GLY A 24 -34.80 -22.57 -35.90
C GLY A 24 -35.38 -21.49 -34.99
N VAL A 25 -36.49 -21.78 -34.25
CA VAL A 25 -37.11 -20.89 -33.29
C VAL A 25 -36.88 -21.45 -31.86
N GLN A 26 -36.40 -20.63 -30.97
CA GLN A 26 -36.26 -20.98 -29.54
C GLN A 26 -37.62 -20.94 -28.85
N LYS A 27 -38.03 -22.06 -28.28
CA LYS A 27 -39.27 -22.18 -27.52
C LYS A 27 -38.95 -22.58 -26.06
N ASN A 28 -39.33 -21.74 -25.13
CA ASN A 28 -39.14 -21.99 -23.71
C ASN A 28 -40.36 -22.73 -23.14
N GLU A 29 -40.16 -23.94 -22.64
CA GLU A 29 -41.20 -24.77 -22.01
C GLU A 29 -40.90 -24.90 -20.51
N GLY A 30 -41.92 -24.66 -19.67
CA GLY A 30 -41.84 -24.86 -18.20
C GLY A 30 -42.43 -26.20 -17.83
N LEU A 31 -41.73 -27.04 -17.10
CA LEU A 31 -42.14 -28.37 -16.67
C LEU A 31 -42.19 -28.47 -15.12
N CYS A 32 -43.14 -29.22 -14.58
CA CYS A 32 -43.09 -29.61 -13.17
C CYS A 32 -42.07 -30.74 -12.93
N LEU A 33 -41.65 -30.97 -11.71
CA LEU A 33 -40.63 -31.97 -11.33
C LEU A 33 -40.98 -33.38 -11.83
N LYS A 34 -42.27 -33.79 -11.72
CA LYS A 34 -42.75 -35.09 -12.20
C LYS A 34 -42.63 -35.23 -13.73
N CYS A 35 -43.05 -34.23 -14.48
CA CYS A 35 -42.96 -34.27 -15.92
C CYS A 35 -41.50 -34.14 -16.44
N ALA A 36 -40.62 -33.46 -15.68
CA ALA A 36 -39.19 -33.37 -15.97
C ALA A 36 -38.50 -34.71 -15.78
N ARG A 37 -38.86 -35.49 -14.73
CA ARG A 37 -38.37 -36.85 -14.50
C ARG A 37 -38.86 -37.83 -15.56
N GLU A 38 -40.12 -37.78 -15.94
CA GLU A 38 -40.70 -38.60 -17.02
C GLU A 38 -40.02 -38.35 -18.39
N LEU A 39 -39.41 -37.21 -18.57
CA LEU A 39 -38.63 -36.83 -19.76
C LEU A 39 -37.14 -37.18 -19.66
N HIS A 40 -36.73 -37.84 -18.58
CA HIS A 40 -35.34 -38.24 -18.31
C HIS A 40 -34.34 -37.11 -18.49
N ILE A 41 -34.61 -35.94 -17.91
CA ILE A 41 -33.70 -34.81 -17.93
C ILE A 41 -32.58 -35.05 -16.95
N LYS A 42 -31.40 -35.48 -17.45
CA LYS A 42 -30.25 -35.88 -16.62
C LYS A 42 -29.97 -35.04 -15.36
N PRO A 43 -29.91 -33.68 -15.39
CA PRO A 43 -29.67 -32.91 -14.20
C PRO A 43 -30.78 -33.01 -13.12
N VAL A 44 -32.01 -33.33 -13.55
CA VAL A 44 -33.16 -33.48 -12.64
C VAL A 44 -33.18 -34.89 -12.08
N ASP A 45 -32.89 -35.90 -12.84
CA ASP A 45 -32.79 -37.31 -12.41
C ASP A 45 -31.66 -37.47 -11.38
N ASP A 46 -30.45 -36.91 -11.68
CA ASP A 46 -29.30 -36.92 -10.77
C ASP A 46 -29.60 -36.22 -9.43
N MET A 47 -30.42 -35.17 -9.48
CA MET A 47 -30.82 -34.40 -8.30
C MET A 47 -31.83 -35.16 -7.44
N ILE A 48 -32.82 -35.81 -8.05
CA ILE A 48 -33.84 -36.62 -7.37
C ILE A 48 -33.19 -37.87 -6.75
N GLU A 49 -32.30 -38.53 -7.45
CA GLU A 49 -31.56 -39.68 -6.97
C GLU A 49 -30.65 -39.37 -5.77
N LYS A 50 -29.93 -38.26 -5.82
CA LYS A 50 -29.10 -37.76 -4.69
C LYS A 50 -29.93 -37.40 -3.46
N MET A 51 -31.18 -36.97 -3.62
CA MET A 51 -32.08 -36.62 -2.54
C MET A 51 -32.90 -37.79 -2.01
N GLY A 52 -32.92 -38.97 -2.65
CA GLY A 52 -33.68 -40.16 -2.22
C GLY A 52 -35.19 -39.95 -2.21
N ILE A 53 -35.73 -39.09 -3.10
CA ILE A 53 -37.18 -38.72 -3.12
C ILE A 53 -37.94 -39.74 -3.94
N SER A 54 -38.98 -40.34 -3.33
CA SER A 54 -39.87 -41.28 -4.02
C SER A 54 -40.91 -40.55 -4.91
N ASP A 55 -41.61 -41.34 -5.81
CA ASP A 55 -42.64 -40.77 -6.67
C ASP A 55 -43.85 -40.23 -5.87
N GLU A 56 -44.17 -40.84 -4.71
CA GLU A 56 -45.22 -40.37 -3.81
C GLU A 56 -44.85 -39.05 -3.13
N ASP A 57 -43.56 -38.84 -2.81
CA ASP A 57 -43.08 -37.60 -2.21
C ASP A 57 -43.10 -36.44 -3.23
N LEU A 58 -42.87 -36.70 -4.53
CA LEU A 58 -43.00 -35.70 -5.59
C LEU A 58 -44.43 -35.20 -5.80
N ASP A 59 -45.43 -36.08 -5.63
CA ASP A 59 -46.83 -35.71 -5.71
C ASP A 59 -47.26 -34.87 -4.48
N ASN A 60 -46.79 -35.22 -3.27
CA ASN A 60 -47.02 -34.46 -2.04
C ASN A 60 -46.37 -33.06 -2.10
N LEU A 61 -45.14 -32.98 -2.58
CA LEU A 61 -44.39 -31.72 -2.81
C LEU A 61 -45.10 -30.79 -3.80
N SER A 62 -45.65 -31.37 -4.87
CA SER A 62 -46.43 -30.60 -5.85
C SER A 62 -47.73 -30.05 -5.28
N GLY A 63 -48.37 -30.81 -4.36
CA GLY A 63 -49.61 -30.40 -3.64
C GLY A 63 -49.35 -29.29 -2.61
N GLU A 64 -48.26 -29.38 -1.85
CA GLU A 64 -47.89 -28.36 -0.87
C GLU A 64 -47.51 -27.03 -1.57
N MET A 65 -46.87 -27.11 -2.74
CA MET A 65 -46.49 -25.96 -3.54
C MET A 65 -47.74 -25.23 -4.11
N MET A 66 -48.78 -25.97 -4.45
CA MET A 66 -50.03 -25.43 -4.93
C MET A 66 -50.82 -24.75 -3.78
N ASN A 67 -50.80 -25.34 -2.58
CA ASN A 67 -51.43 -24.77 -1.40
C ASN A 67 -50.75 -23.51 -0.88
N ALA A 68 -49.43 -23.44 -0.99
CA ALA A 68 -48.64 -22.26 -0.66
C ALA A 68 -48.91 -21.06 -1.60
N LEU A 69 -49.14 -21.31 -2.87
CA LEU A 69 -49.52 -20.29 -3.86
C LEU A 69 -50.93 -19.75 -3.66
N ASN A 70 -51.89 -20.63 -3.35
CA ASN A 70 -53.26 -20.22 -3.05
C ASN A 70 -53.38 -19.44 -1.72
N GLY A 71 -52.47 -19.66 -0.79
CA GLY A 71 -52.37 -18.88 0.46
C GLY A 71 -51.83 -17.46 0.27
N VAL A 72 -51.05 -17.20 -0.77
CA VAL A 72 -50.52 -15.87 -1.08
C VAL A 72 -51.54 -14.99 -1.81
N GLU A 73 -52.43 -15.57 -2.63
CA GLU A 73 -53.53 -14.80 -3.25
C GLU A 73 -54.53 -14.25 -2.24
N SER A 74 -54.77 -14.94 -1.10
CA SER A 74 -55.67 -14.46 -0.06
C SER A 74 -55.12 -13.34 0.84
N LEU A 75 -53.83 -13.05 0.76
CA LEU A 75 -53.15 -11.98 1.52
C LEU A 75 -52.93 -10.69 0.71
N MET A 76 -53.23 -10.70 -0.60
CA MET A 76 -53.08 -9.52 -1.47
C MET A 76 -54.36 -8.71 -1.68
N ASP A 77 -55.50 -9.14 -1.07
CA ASP A 77 -56.81 -8.48 -1.24
C ASP A 77 -57.13 -7.45 -0.15
N MET A 78 -56.14 -7.00 0.60
CA MET A 78 -56.31 -5.88 1.56
C MET A 78 -55.34 -4.74 1.22
N SER A 79 -55.96 -3.69 0.60
CA SER A 79 -55.47 -2.32 0.44
C SER A 79 -54.46 -2.04 -0.70
N ILE A 80 -55.00 -1.53 -1.81
CA ILE A 80 -54.33 -0.54 -2.66
C ILE A 80 -55.38 0.42 -3.20
N ASP A 81 -55.28 1.68 -2.78
CA ASP A 81 -55.92 2.82 -3.45
C ASP A 81 -55.08 3.21 -4.67
N PRO A 82 -55.69 3.53 -5.81
CA PRO A 82 -54.99 3.89 -7.02
C PRO A 82 -54.95 5.40 -7.18
N ASP A 83 -53.75 5.99 -7.16
CA ASP A 83 -53.45 7.24 -7.89
C ASP A 83 -51.96 7.59 -7.71
N ASN A 84 -51.16 7.32 -8.72
CA ASN A 84 -50.35 8.32 -9.43
C ASN A 84 -49.44 7.71 -10.51
N ASP A 85 -49.44 8.47 -11.58
CA ASP A 85 -48.90 8.24 -12.88
C ASP A 85 -47.37 8.08 -13.05
N ALA A 86 -47.05 7.29 -14.03
CA ALA A 86 -46.23 7.55 -15.22
C ALA A 86 -44.71 7.48 -15.18
N ASN A 87 -44.24 6.64 -16.13
CA ASN A 87 -43.00 6.71 -16.91
C ASN A 87 -41.65 6.48 -16.19
N ASP A 88 -40.78 5.62 -16.66
CA ASP A 88 -40.17 5.50 -17.97
C ASP A 88 -39.26 4.24 -18.06
N ASP A 89 -39.00 3.87 -19.27
CA ASP A 89 -38.24 2.75 -19.79
C ASP A 89 -36.83 2.51 -19.22
N SER A 90 -36.45 1.25 -19.17
CA SER A 90 -35.40 0.60 -19.95
C SER A 90 -34.63 -0.52 -19.23
N ASP A 91 -34.48 -1.62 -19.97
CA ASP A 91 -33.43 -2.65 -20.04
C ASP A 91 -33.22 -3.65 -18.87
N ASP A 92 -33.75 -4.80 -19.11
CA ASP A 92 -33.26 -6.17 -19.34
C ASP A 92 -31.89 -6.51 -18.72
N ASP A 93 -31.92 -7.40 -17.71
CA ASP A 93 -30.99 -8.53 -17.59
C ASP A 93 -31.43 -9.54 -16.52
N GLY A 94 -31.54 -10.75 -16.98
CA GLY A 94 -31.74 -12.07 -16.37
C GLY A 94 -31.75 -12.22 -14.84
N LYS A 95 -32.90 -12.15 -14.18
CA LYS A 95 -33.05 -12.52 -12.76
C LYS A 95 -33.71 -13.89 -12.62
N THR A 96 -32.94 -14.90 -12.26
CA THR A 96 -33.43 -16.16 -11.69
C THR A 96 -34.02 -15.91 -10.30
N ALA A 97 -35.31 -16.03 -10.19
CA ALA A 97 -36.02 -15.94 -8.92
C ALA A 97 -35.81 -17.24 -8.10
N THR A 98 -35.06 -17.18 -7.02
CA THR A 98 -34.92 -18.24 -6.03
C THR A 98 -36.04 -18.12 -4.97
N PHE A 99 -36.85 -19.15 -4.85
CA PHE A 99 -37.96 -19.18 -3.89
C PHE A 99 -37.47 -19.46 -2.46
N PRO A 100 -38.02 -18.74 -1.44
CA PRO A 100 -37.56 -18.87 -0.04
C PRO A 100 -37.74 -20.27 0.60
N PHE A 101 -38.56 -21.14 0.02
CA PHE A 101 -38.83 -22.47 0.57
C PHE A 101 -37.74 -23.49 0.29
N LEU A 102 -36.91 -23.28 -0.76
CA LEU A 102 -35.77 -24.16 -1.06
C LEU A 102 -34.73 -24.19 0.07
N ASN A 103 -34.61 -23.13 0.85
CA ASN A 103 -33.74 -23.10 2.03
C ASN A 103 -34.25 -23.96 3.20
N ARG A 104 -35.54 -24.33 3.23
CA ARG A 104 -36.08 -25.27 4.21
C ARG A 104 -35.88 -26.72 3.82
N LEU A 105 -35.71 -27.00 2.53
CA LEU A 105 -35.48 -28.35 2.01
C LEU A 105 -34.02 -28.81 2.10
N PHE A 106 -33.08 -27.85 2.12
CA PHE A 106 -31.63 -28.14 2.18
C PHE A 106 -31.02 -28.04 3.57
N GLY A 107 -31.79 -27.69 4.62
CA GLY A 107 -31.37 -27.68 6.01
C GLY A 107 -31.66 -29.04 6.67
N ASN A 108 -30.62 -29.77 6.84
CA ASN A 108 -30.52 -31.14 7.36
C ASN A 108 -31.36 -31.44 8.61
N GLY A 109 -31.96 -32.62 8.57
CA GLY A 109 -32.99 -33.15 9.40
C GLY A 109 -32.73 -33.34 10.89
N ASN A 110 -33.86 -33.67 11.50
CA ASN A 110 -34.23 -34.15 12.82
C ASN A 110 -34.90 -33.12 13.71
N ASN A 111 -36.23 -33.16 13.66
CA ASN A 111 -37.03 -33.29 14.87
C ASN A 111 -38.51 -33.46 14.54
N THR A 112 -39.08 -34.58 14.98
CA THR A 112 -40.48 -34.92 15.01
C THR A 112 -41.31 -33.98 15.92
N PRO A 113 -42.59 -33.73 15.61
CA PRO A 113 -43.46 -32.85 16.40
C PRO A 113 -44.01 -33.57 17.61
N ALA A 114 -44.06 -32.90 18.75
CA ALA A 114 -44.81 -33.30 19.89
C ALA A 114 -45.79 -32.18 20.31
N GLU A 115 -47.00 -32.61 20.54
CA GLU A 115 -48.21 -31.85 20.84
C GLU A 115 -48.13 -31.01 22.13
N SER A 116 -48.92 -29.96 22.10
CA SER A 116 -49.24 -29.08 23.21
C SER A 116 -49.97 -29.83 24.36
N ASN A 117 -49.56 -29.60 25.61
CA ASN A 117 -50.49 -29.48 26.71
C ASN A 117 -49.93 -28.64 27.87
N ASN A 118 -50.72 -27.67 28.30
CA ASN A 118 -50.59 -26.85 29.48
C ASN A 118 -50.62 -27.67 30.77
N SER A 119 -49.68 -27.42 31.68
CA SER A 119 -50.03 -27.23 33.11
C SER A 119 -48.80 -26.80 33.92
N ALA A 120 -48.99 -25.81 34.76
CA ALA A 120 -48.02 -25.19 35.63
C ALA A 120 -47.56 -26.13 36.75
N ALA A 121 -46.22 -26.23 36.96
CA ALA A 121 -45.63 -26.53 38.28
C ALA A 121 -44.18 -26.05 38.32
N GLN A 122 -43.87 -25.20 39.27
CA GLN A 122 -42.55 -24.71 39.61
C GLN A 122 -41.63 -25.86 40.08
N GLN A 123 -40.45 -25.97 39.53
CA GLN A 123 -39.31 -26.66 40.15
C GLN A 123 -37.97 -25.90 39.88
N PRO A 124 -36.96 -26.03 40.76
CA PRO A 124 -35.80 -25.13 40.84
C PRO A 124 -34.77 -25.38 39.75
N PRO A 125 -33.81 -24.44 39.53
CA PRO A 125 -32.92 -24.46 38.37
C PRO A 125 -31.88 -25.57 38.45
N LYS A 126 -31.81 -26.41 37.41
CA LYS A 126 -30.70 -27.30 37.17
C LYS A 126 -29.63 -26.55 36.38
N GLU A 127 -28.47 -26.37 36.98
CA GLU A 127 -27.22 -26.00 36.29
C GLU A 127 -26.87 -27.08 35.24
N GLY A 128 -26.54 -26.64 34.02
CA GLY A 128 -26.03 -27.50 32.94
C GLY A 128 -26.74 -27.36 31.60
N GLY A 129 -27.18 -26.13 31.21
CA GLY A 129 -27.64 -25.84 29.86
C GLY A 129 -26.45 -25.40 28.96
N LYS A 130 -26.28 -26.04 27.79
CA LYS A 130 -25.37 -25.55 26.76
C LYS A 130 -25.67 -24.07 26.50
N PRO A 131 -24.62 -23.20 26.41
CA PRO A 131 -24.84 -21.78 26.18
C PRO A 131 -25.65 -21.56 24.90
N PRO A 132 -26.56 -20.55 24.88
CA PRO A 132 -27.37 -20.26 23.70
C PRO A 132 -26.46 -20.00 22.51
N LYS A 133 -26.71 -20.65 21.37
CA LYS A 133 -25.93 -20.49 20.14
C LYS A 133 -25.90 -19.01 19.75
N ARG A 134 -24.71 -18.42 19.68
CA ARG A 134 -24.42 -17.01 19.32
C ARG A 134 -24.39 -16.89 17.80
N LYS A 135 -25.57 -16.90 17.15
CA LYS A 135 -25.67 -17.05 15.69
C LYS A 135 -25.09 -15.87 14.91
N PHE A 136 -25.30 -14.64 15.37
CA PHE A 136 -24.83 -13.45 14.68
C PHE A 136 -23.38 -13.10 15.06
N LEU A 137 -23.05 -13.24 16.35
CA LEU A 137 -21.69 -13.01 16.84
C LEU A 137 -20.69 -13.98 16.23
N ASP A 138 -21.02 -15.29 16.19
CA ASP A 138 -20.11 -16.31 15.65
C ASP A 138 -19.92 -16.19 14.13
N ASN A 139 -20.92 -15.63 13.40
CA ASN A 139 -20.84 -15.47 11.94
C ASN A 139 -20.18 -14.16 11.48
N TYR A 140 -20.28 -13.09 12.27
CA TYR A 140 -19.88 -11.76 11.84
C TYR A 140 -18.86 -11.08 12.75
N CYS A 141 -18.44 -11.73 13.84
CA CYS A 141 -17.50 -11.15 14.78
C CYS A 141 -16.41 -12.17 15.18
N ILE A 142 -15.25 -11.64 15.49
CA ILE A 142 -14.11 -12.41 16.00
C ILE A 142 -14.05 -12.21 17.52
N ASN A 143 -14.09 -13.29 18.31
CA ASN A 143 -13.93 -13.20 19.76
C ASN A 143 -12.45 -12.99 20.14
N LEU A 144 -12.09 -11.74 20.47
CA LEU A 144 -10.72 -11.39 20.88
C LEU A 144 -10.39 -11.97 22.27
N THR A 145 -11.36 -12.06 23.17
CA THR A 145 -11.12 -12.60 24.53
C THR A 145 -10.80 -14.09 24.51
N ASP A 146 -11.46 -14.87 23.63
CA ASP A 146 -11.13 -16.29 23.47
C ASP A 146 -9.79 -16.49 22.77
N ARG A 147 -9.43 -15.62 21.81
CA ARG A 147 -8.10 -15.60 21.21
C ARG A 147 -7.03 -15.27 22.25
N ALA A 148 -7.30 -14.31 23.15
CA ALA A 148 -6.41 -13.99 24.26
C ALA A 148 -6.19 -15.17 25.21
N ARG A 149 -7.27 -15.88 25.58
CA ARG A 149 -7.19 -17.10 26.42
C ARG A 149 -6.41 -18.23 25.76
N ALA A 150 -6.52 -18.33 24.42
CA ALA A 150 -5.79 -19.32 23.63
C ALA A 150 -4.33 -18.90 23.34
N GLY A 151 -3.86 -17.74 23.83
CA GLY A 151 -2.51 -17.23 23.58
C GLY A 151 -2.22 -16.88 22.10
N LYS A 152 -3.28 -16.55 21.33
CA LYS A 152 -3.20 -16.25 19.89
C LYS A 152 -3.19 -14.75 19.58
N LEU A 153 -3.07 -13.90 20.57
CA LEU A 153 -2.92 -12.45 20.40
C LEU A 153 -1.51 -12.03 20.80
N ASP A 154 -0.96 -11.11 20.04
CA ASP A 154 0.32 -10.51 20.32
C ASP A 154 0.27 -9.65 21.59
N ASN A 155 1.35 -9.63 22.36
CA ASN A 155 1.42 -8.81 23.56
C ASN A 155 1.41 -7.33 23.19
N MET A 156 0.49 -6.58 23.78
CA MET A 156 0.48 -5.12 23.66
C MET A 156 1.62 -4.51 24.49
N ILE A 157 2.41 -3.66 23.86
CA ILE A 157 3.57 -3.00 24.48
C ILE A 157 3.50 -1.49 24.22
N GLY A 158 3.79 -0.68 25.24
CA GLY A 158 3.96 0.77 25.12
C GLY A 158 2.68 1.58 24.89
N ARG A 159 1.49 1.03 25.26
CA ARG A 159 0.17 1.68 25.14
C ARG A 159 -0.66 1.60 26.43
N GLU A 160 0.02 1.54 27.56
CA GLU A 160 -0.61 1.37 28.87
C GLU A 160 -1.51 2.54 29.23
N GLU A 161 -1.08 3.79 28.96
CA GLU A 161 -1.84 5.00 29.27
C GLU A 161 -3.14 5.08 28.47
N GLU A 162 -3.06 4.80 27.18
CA GLU A 162 -4.24 4.80 26.30
C GLU A 162 -5.21 3.68 26.67
N LEU A 163 -4.70 2.48 27.00
CA LEU A 163 -5.51 1.36 27.45
C LEU A 163 -6.19 1.68 28.79
N GLU A 164 -5.48 2.26 29.76
CA GLU A 164 -6.10 2.72 31.01
C GLU A 164 -7.20 3.74 30.75
N ARG A 165 -6.98 4.65 29.82
CA ARG A 165 -7.99 5.63 29.40
C ARG A 165 -9.22 4.97 28.80
N VAL A 166 -9.06 3.95 27.95
CA VAL A 166 -10.15 3.14 27.40
C VAL A 166 -10.93 2.45 28.52
N ILE A 167 -10.23 1.81 29.48
CA ILE A 167 -10.83 1.16 30.66
C ILE A 167 -11.63 2.16 31.50
N GLN A 168 -11.08 3.34 31.75
CA GLN A 168 -11.76 4.42 32.48
C GLN A 168 -13.06 4.84 31.79
N ILE A 169 -13.03 5.00 30.45
CA ILE A 169 -14.20 5.41 29.67
C ILE A 169 -15.27 4.31 29.71
N LEU A 170 -14.91 3.06 29.47
CA LEU A 170 -15.83 1.92 29.53
C LEU A 170 -16.51 1.75 30.91
N ASN A 171 -15.84 2.16 31.96
CA ASN A 171 -16.37 2.09 33.34
C ASN A 171 -17.34 3.23 33.70
N ARG A 172 -17.49 4.26 32.86
CA ARG A 172 -18.41 5.39 33.06
C ARG A 172 -19.87 4.95 32.98
N ARG A 173 -20.76 5.76 33.58
CA ARG A 173 -22.22 5.57 33.46
C ARG A 173 -22.77 6.09 32.12
N GLN A 174 -22.20 7.16 31.60
CA GLN A 174 -22.56 7.81 30.34
C GLN A 174 -21.30 8.12 29.55
N LYS A 175 -21.42 8.26 28.22
CA LYS A 175 -20.28 8.46 27.30
C LYS A 175 -19.23 7.35 27.50
N ASN A 176 -19.70 6.11 27.57
CA ASN A 176 -18.91 4.92 27.86
C ASN A 176 -18.44 4.17 26.63
N ASN A 177 -18.44 4.83 25.47
CA ASN A 177 -17.93 4.28 24.21
C ASN A 177 -16.66 5.04 23.81
N PRO A 178 -15.46 4.48 23.99
CA PRO A 178 -14.22 5.09 23.52
C PRO A 178 -14.14 5.04 22.00
N CYS A 179 -13.59 6.10 21.39
CA CYS A 179 -13.24 6.15 19.99
C CYS A 179 -11.74 6.38 19.87
N LEU A 180 -11.01 5.38 19.39
CA LEU A 180 -9.58 5.42 19.17
C LEU A 180 -9.30 6.20 17.88
N ILE A 181 -8.63 7.34 18.01
CA ILE A 181 -8.37 8.25 16.90
C ILE A 181 -6.86 8.34 16.69
N GLY A 182 -6.42 8.04 15.48
CA GLY A 182 -5.00 8.10 15.13
C GLY A 182 -4.77 7.75 13.67
N GLU A 183 -3.58 8.00 13.17
CA GLU A 183 -3.20 7.67 11.81
C GLU A 183 -3.22 6.14 11.56
N PRO A 184 -3.30 5.68 10.30
CA PRO A 184 -3.19 4.25 9.99
C PRO A 184 -1.86 3.68 10.48
N GLY A 185 -1.87 2.45 11.02
CA GLY A 185 -0.62 1.77 11.43
C GLY A 185 -0.05 2.18 12.79
N VAL A 186 -0.69 3.11 13.56
CA VAL A 186 -0.19 3.50 14.89
C VAL A 186 -0.55 2.53 16.02
N GLY A 187 -1.27 1.44 15.72
CA GLY A 187 -1.61 0.41 16.71
C GLY A 187 -2.96 0.60 17.40
N LYS A 188 -3.96 1.21 16.75
CA LYS A 188 -5.33 1.35 17.30
C LYS A 188 -5.97 0.01 17.67
N THR A 189 -5.88 -0.97 16.80
CA THR A 189 -6.46 -2.31 16.99
C THR A 189 -5.75 -3.06 18.11
N ALA A 190 -4.43 -2.87 18.28
CA ALA A 190 -3.63 -3.46 19.37
C ALA A 190 -4.13 -3.02 20.78
N VAL A 191 -4.65 -1.79 20.93
CA VAL A 191 -5.25 -1.33 22.19
C VAL A 191 -6.52 -2.12 22.53
N ALA A 192 -7.34 -2.47 21.53
CA ALA A 192 -8.52 -3.30 21.74
C ALA A 192 -8.17 -4.76 22.07
N GLU A 193 -7.10 -5.29 21.45
CA GLU A 193 -6.54 -6.62 21.76
C GLU A 193 -5.93 -6.65 23.17
N GLY A 194 -5.19 -5.60 23.56
CA GLY A 194 -4.67 -5.45 24.91
C GLY A 194 -5.78 -5.39 25.97
N LEU A 195 -6.93 -4.76 25.67
CA LEU A 195 -8.09 -4.82 26.56
C LEU A 195 -8.60 -6.25 26.71
N ALA A 196 -8.70 -6.99 25.61
CA ALA A 196 -9.15 -8.39 25.63
C ALA A 196 -8.20 -9.28 26.46
N GLN A 197 -6.88 -9.05 26.37
CA GLN A 197 -5.88 -9.73 27.21
C GLN A 197 -6.04 -9.41 28.68
N ARG A 198 -6.18 -8.12 29.06
CA ARG A 198 -6.41 -7.74 30.47
C ARG A 198 -7.71 -8.30 31.02
N ILE A 199 -8.77 -8.38 30.22
CA ILE A 199 -10.02 -9.02 30.61
C ILE A 199 -9.83 -10.52 30.81
N ALA A 200 -9.14 -11.21 29.90
CA ALA A 200 -8.84 -12.64 30.00
C ALA A 200 -8.00 -12.99 31.24
N LEU A 201 -7.11 -12.08 31.67
CA LEU A 201 -6.27 -12.20 32.88
C LEU A 201 -6.91 -11.64 34.15
N ASP A 202 -8.17 -11.21 34.11
CA ASP A 202 -8.89 -10.54 35.23
C ASP A 202 -8.21 -9.27 35.77
N GLN A 203 -7.35 -8.61 34.97
CA GLN A 203 -6.61 -7.39 35.33
C GLN A 203 -7.41 -6.12 34.97
N VAL A 204 -8.72 -6.15 35.22
CA VAL A 204 -9.63 -5.05 34.94
C VAL A 204 -10.54 -4.76 36.14
N PRO A 205 -11.13 -3.54 36.24
CA PRO A 205 -12.11 -3.22 37.27
C PRO A 205 -13.30 -4.18 37.28
N TYR A 206 -13.91 -4.36 38.47
CA TYR A 206 -15.01 -5.31 38.69
C TYR A 206 -16.12 -5.28 37.62
N LYS A 207 -16.49 -4.10 37.13
CA LYS A 207 -17.54 -3.95 36.11
C LYS A 207 -17.19 -4.54 34.75
N LEU A 208 -15.91 -4.70 34.46
CA LEU A 208 -15.41 -5.24 33.19
C LEU A 208 -15.02 -6.71 33.30
N ARG A 209 -14.99 -7.27 34.50
CA ARG A 209 -14.73 -8.71 34.70
C ARG A 209 -15.84 -9.54 34.06
N GLY A 210 -15.47 -10.62 33.41
CA GLY A 210 -16.42 -11.51 32.71
C GLY A 210 -17.06 -10.91 31.46
N LYS A 211 -16.63 -9.72 31.00
CA LYS A 211 -16.99 -9.21 29.69
C LYS A 211 -16.16 -9.89 28.61
N GLU A 212 -16.73 -9.90 27.41
CA GLU A 212 -16.12 -10.46 26.21
C GLU A 212 -15.97 -9.36 25.16
N VAL A 213 -14.81 -9.30 24.50
CA VAL A 213 -14.51 -8.32 23.45
C VAL A 213 -14.62 -9.02 22.10
N TYR A 214 -15.47 -8.47 21.24
CA TYR A 214 -15.71 -8.97 19.89
C TYR A 214 -15.33 -7.92 18.85
N LEU A 215 -14.50 -8.28 17.88
CA LEU A 215 -14.18 -7.45 16.72
C LEU A 215 -15.18 -7.72 15.60
N LEU A 216 -15.88 -6.68 15.14
CA LEU A 216 -16.85 -6.77 14.06
C LEU A 216 -16.14 -6.88 12.71
N ASP A 217 -16.46 -7.91 11.94
CA ASP A 217 -16.09 -8.02 10.53
C ASP A 217 -17.19 -7.41 9.65
N LEU A 218 -16.97 -6.17 9.24
CA LEU A 218 -17.90 -5.45 8.35
C LEU A 218 -18.01 -6.10 6.98
N THR A 219 -16.94 -6.70 6.49
CA THR A 219 -16.91 -7.36 5.17
C THR A 219 -17.83 -8.59 5.19
N ALA A 220 -17.72 -9.42 6.24
CA ALA A 220 -18.59 -10.59 6.42
C ALA A 220 -20.06 -10.17 6.60
N LEU A 221 -20.32 -9.05 7.28
CA LEU A 221 -21.67 -8.54 7.50
C LEU A 221 -22.35 -8.08 6.20
N VAL A 222 -21.59 -7.48 5.28
CA VAL A 222 -22.05 -6.97 3.97
C VAL A 222 -22.05 -8.06 2.91
N ALA A 223 -21.16 -9.04 2.97
CA ALA A 223 -21.04 -10.09 1.97
C ALA A 223 -22.35 -10.82 1.70
N GLY A 224 -22.74 -10.94 0.41
CA GLY A 224 -23.98 -11.62 -0.02
C GLY A 224 -25.26 -10.85 0.29
N THR A 225 -25.22 -9.59 0.70
CA THR A 225 -26.41 -8.75 0.82
C THR A 225 -26.70 -8.06 -0.53
N GLN A 226 -27.68 -8.57 -1.26
CA GLN A 226 -28.14 -7.95 -2.53
C GLN A 226 -29.15 -6.81 -2.27
N PHE A 227 -29.79 -6.77 -1.12
CA PHE A 227 -30.82 -5.79 -0.76
C PHE A 227 -30.49 -5.11 0.57
N ARG A 228 -30.73 -3.81 0.65
CA ARG A 228 -30.57 -2.96 1.84
C ARG A 228 -31.18 -3.59 3.11
N GLY A 229 -32.37 -4.16 3.00
CA GLY A 229 -33.07 -4.78 4.14
C GLY A 229 -32.35 -5.99 4.74
N GLN A 230 -31.52 -6.71 3.98
CA GLN A 230 -30.78 -7.87 4.50
C GLN A 230 -29.64 -7.44 5.43
N PHE A 231 -28.89 -6.42 5.06
CA PHE A 231 -27.84 -5.84 5.90
C PHE A 231 -28.44 -5.25 7.19
N GLU A 232 -29.53 -4.47 7.06
CA GLU A 232 -30.24 -3.91 8.22
C GLU A 232 -30.74 -5.01 9.16
N SER A 233 -31.28 -6.09 8.64
CA SER A 233 -31.73 -7.23 9.42
C SER A 233 -30.59 -7.94 10.16
N ARG A 234 -29.43 -8.14 9.51
CA ARG A 234 -28.25 -8.72 10.15
C ARG A 234 -27.72 -7.83 11.27
N MET A 235 -27.59 -6.52 11.02
CA MET A 235 -27.13 -5.57 12.03
C MET A 235 -28.11 -5.49 13.22
N LYS A 236 -29.42 -5.45 12.98
CA LYS A 236 -30.44 -5.49 14.05
C LYS A 236 -30.35 -6.78 14.85
N GLY A 237 -30.21 -7.93 14.18
CA GLY A 237 -30.02 -9.22 14.84
C GLY A 237 -28.78 -9.27 15.72
N LEU A 238 -27.64 -8.74 15.24
CA LEU A 238 -26.40 -8.63 16.01
C LEU A 238 -26.57 -7.75 17.27
N ILE A 239 -27.19 -6.57 17.13
CA ILE A 239 -27.43 -5.65 18.26
C ILE A 239 -28.36 -6.30 19.29
N GLU A 240 -29.40 -6.98 18.85
CA GLU A 240 -30.31 -7.69 19.76
C GLU A 240 -29.61 -8.83 20.50
N GLU A 241 -28.71 -9.55 19.83
CA GLU A 241 -27.94 -10.63 20.45
C GLU A 241 -26.99 -10.07 21.52
N ILE A 242 -26.25 -8.98 21.20
CA ILE A 242 -25.38 -8.26 22.14
C ILE A 242 -26.19 -7.76 23.37
N ARG A 243 -27.38 -7.17 23.12
CA ARG A 243 -28.25 -6.67 24.18
C ARG A 243 -28.75 -7.79 25.10
N LYS A 244 -29.11 -8.94 24.55
CA LYS A 244 -29.60 -10.10 25.33
C LYS A 244 -28.49 -10.69 26.21
N GLN A 245 -27.25 -10.66 25.77
CA GLN A 245 -26.14 -11.20 26.54
C GLN A 245 -25.62 -10.20 27.59
N GLY A 246 -25.57 -8.90 27.29
CA GLY A 246 -25.22 -7.82 28.25
C GLY A 246 -23.77 -7.75 28.69
N ASN A 247 -22.95 -8.77 28.37
CA ASN A 247 -21.53 -8.86 28.74
C ASN A 247 -20.57 -8.59 27.59
N ILE A 248 -21.05 -8.09 26.45
CA ILE A 248 -20.26 -7.92 25.24
C ILE A 248 -19.80 -6.46 25.07
N ILE A 249 -18.55 -6.29 24.66
CA ILE A 249 -17.96 -5.05 24.16
C ILE A 249 -17.66 -5.27 22.67
N LEU A 250 -18.29 -4.48 21.81
CA LEU A 250 -18.10 -4.57 20.36
C LEU A 250 -16.99 -3.62 19.92
N VAL A 251 -15.98 -4.12 19.25
CA VAL A 251 -14.94 -3.32 18.59
C VAL A 251 -15.30 -3.16 17.13
N ILE A 252 -15.29 -1.94 16.65
CA ILE A 252 -15.55 -1.60 15.25
C ILE A 252 -14.35 -0.84 14.71
N ASP A 253 -13.56 -1.54 13.90
CA ASP A 253 -12.49 -0.87 13.18
C ASP A 253 -13.07 -0.08 11.99
N GLU A 254 -12.44 1.03 11.65
CA GLU A 254 -12.93 1.97 10.65
C GLU A 254 -14.42 2.34 10.85
N VAL A 255 -14.78 2.70 12.08
CA VAL A 255 -16.17 3.00 12.46
C VAL A 255 -16.85 4.05 11.57
N HIS A 256 -16.08 4.87 10.88
CA HIS A 256 -16.56 5.84 9.89
C HIS A 256 -17.26 5.17 8.69
N ASN A 257 -16.89 3.96 8.32
CA ASN A 257 -17.54 3.19 7.24
C ASN A 257 -19.00 2.86 7.58
N ILE A 258 -19.30 2.69 8.87
CA ILE A 258 -20.68 2.48 9.33
C ILE A 258 -21.48 3.78 9.33
N VAL A 259 -20.80 4.91 9.62
CA VAL A 259 -21.43 6.23 9.82
C VAL A 259 -21.52 7.00 8.50
N GLY A 260 -20.46 6.94 7.67
CA GLY A 260 -20.35 7.70 6.42
C GLY A 260 -21.06 7.08 5.21
N ALA A 261 -21.52 5.86 5.32
CA ALA A 261 -22.22 5.15 4.25
C ALA A 261 -23.62 5.72 3.90
N GLY A 262 -23.90 7.02 4.20
CA GLY A 262 -25.21 7.64 4.05
C GLY A 262 -25.29 8.81 3.07
N ASP A 263 -24.19 9.30 2.53
CA ASP A 263 -24.17 10.52 1.72
C ASP A 263 -24.37 10.29 0.20
N ALA A 264 -24.32 9.04 -0.27
CA ALA A 264 -24.69 8.71 -1.65
C ALA A 264 -26.11 8.15 -1.69
N GLU A 265 -26.93 8.63 -2.61
CA GLU A 265 -28.27 8.08 -2.87
C GLU A 265 -28.19 6.57 -3.09
N GLY A 266 -28.70 5.80 -2.11
CA GLY A 266 -28.67 4.33 -2.13
C GLY A 266 -27.73 3.64 -1.15
N SER A 267 -26.88 4.37 -0.39
CA SER A 267 -25.93 3.76 0.54
C SER A 267 -26.58 3.27 1.84
N MET A 268 -26.00 2.19 2.40
CA MET A 268 -26.49 1.49 3.58
C MET A 268 -26.20 2.28 4.87
N ASN A 269 -27.23 2.87 5.48
CA ASN A 269 -27.06 3.73 6.66
C ASN A 269 -27.13 2.93 7.97
N ALA A 270 -26.05 2.18 8.29
CA ALA A 270 -25.92 1.40 9.52
C ALA A 270 -25.90 2.29 10.78
N ALA A 271 -25.51 3.55 10.65
CA ALA A 271 -25.52 4.51 11.73
C ALA A 271 -26.92 4.68 12.35
N ASN A 272 -27.97 4.69 11.53
CA ASN A 272 -29.34 4.85 12.02
C ASN A 272 -29.82 3.67 12.88
N ILE A 273 -29.20 2.51 12.75
CA ILE A 273 -29.50 1.32 13.57
C ILE A 273 -28.69 1.34 14.86
N LEU A 274 -27.43 1.79 14.81
CA LEU A 274 -26.55 1.88 15.98
C LEU A 274 -26.91 3.06 16.90
N LYS A 275 -27.28 4.22 16.35
CA LYS A 275 -27.59 5.44 17.12
C LYS A 275 -28.60 5.22 18.25
N PRO A 276 -29.73 4.53 18.06
CA PRO A 276 -30.69 4.27 19.17
C PRO A 276 -30.11 3.40 20.27
N ALA A 277 -29.36 2.34 19.93
CA ALA A 277 -28.74 1.42 20.88
C ALA A 277 -27.63 2.09 21.70
N LEU A 278 -26.76 2.88 21.05
CA LEU A 278 -25.75 3.70 21.71
C LEU A 278 -26.39 4.79 22.59
N SER A 279 -27.49 5.41 22.13
CA SER A 279 -28.16 6.48 22.85
C SER A 279 -28.79 5.99 24.14
N ARG A 280 -29.34 4.79 24.14
CA ARG A 280 -29.95 4.15 25.33
C ARG A 280 -28.92 3.46 26.22
N GLY A 281 -27.65 3.36 25.79
CA GLY A 281 -26.59 2.65 26.52
C GLY A 281 -26.82 1.14 26.58
N GLU A 282 -27.54 0.58 25.59
CA GLU A 282 -27.87 -0.84 25.51
C GLU A 282 -26.67 -1.70 25.09
N ILE A 283 -25.72 -1.09 24.41
CA ILE A 283 -24.46 -1.71 23.94
C ILE A 283 -23.26 -0.85 24.30
N GLN A 284 -22.09 -1.47 24.47
CA GLN A 284 -20.79 -0.79 24.58
C GLN A 284 -19.98 -1.03 23.32
N VAL A 285 -19.46 0.05 22.75
CA VAL A 285 -18.72 0.02 21.50
C VAL A 285 -17.37 0.73 21.67
N ILE A 286 -16.31 0.12 21.15
CA ILE A 286 -15.02 0.75 20.92
C ILE A 286 -14.91 1.01 19.42
N GLY A 287 -14.86 2.27 19.01
CA GLY A 287 -14.63 2.64 17.61
C GLY A 287 -13.14 2.90 17.36
N ALA A 288 -12.64 2.58 16.18
CA ALA A 288 -11.32 3.03 15.73
C ALA A 288 -11.49 3.79 14.41
N THR A 289 -10.75 4.90 14.22
CA THR A 289 -10.83 5.74 13.01
C THR A 289 -9.61 6.66 12.91
N THR A 290 -9.50 7.39 11.80
CA THR A 290 -8.49 8.44 11.62
C THR A 290 -8.99 9.81 12.11
N PHE A 291 -8.07 10.78 12.29
CA PHE A 291 -8.43 12.16 12.65
C PHE A 291 -9.36 12.80 11.63
N THR A 292 -9.08 12.60 10.35
CA THR A 292 -9.85 13.17 9.24
C THR A 292 -11.26 12.62 9.20
N GLU A 293 -11.40 11.32 9.30
CA GLU A 293 -12.69 10.63 9.24
C GLU A 293 -13.54 10.88 10.51
N TYR A 294 -12.90 10.99 11.68
CA TYR A 294 -13.58 11.36 12.91
C TYR A 294 -14.26 12.73 12.80
N ARG A 295 -13.53 13.75 12.31
CA ARG A 295 -14.07 15.11 12.09
C ARG A 295 -15.17 15.13 11.05
N LYS A 296 -15.01 14.36 9.97
CA LYS A 296 -15.95 14.34 8.85
C LYS A 296 -17.26 13.65 9.18
N HIS A 297 -17.22 12.53 9.89
CA HIS A 297 -18.35 11.63 10.07
C HIS A 297 -18.91 11.56 11.50
N ILE A 298 -18.08 11.66 12.55
CA ILE A 298 -18.52 11.50 13.94
C ILE A 298 -18.76 12.85 14.60
N GLU A 299 -17.84 13.79 14.50
CA GLU A 299 -17.92 15.11 15.13
C GLU A 299 -19.07 15.96 14.56
N LYS A 300 -19.37 15.83 13.26
CA LYS A 300 -20.50 16.51 12.62
C LYS A 300 -21.87 15.96 13.04
N ASP A 301 -21.92 14.73 13.53
CA ASP A 301 -23.16 14.10 13.99
C ASP A 301 -23.32 14.26 15.51
N SER A 302 -24.13 15.23 15.92
CA SER A 302 -24.32 15.57 17.33
C SER A 302 -24.85 14.41 18.21
N ALA A 303 -25.47 13.39 17.62
CA ALA A 303 -25.94 12.21 18.35
C ALA A 303 -24.79 11.25 18.65
N LEU A 304 -23.82 11.09 17.74
CA LEU A 304 -22.63 10.26 17.91
C LEU A 304 -21.56 10.95 18.75
N GLU A 305 -21.31 12.23 18.52
CA GLU A 305 -20.35 13.04 19.29
C GLU A 305 -20.64 12.98 20.80
N ARG A 306 -21.91 13.04 21.17
CA ARG A 306 -22.31 12.94 22.58
C ARG A 306 -22.16 11.55 23.19
N ARG A 307 -21.90 10.52 22.38
CA ARG A 307 -21.84 9.10 22.83
C ARG A 307 -20.43 8.53 22.76
N PHE A 308 -19.65 8.94 21.77
CA PHE A 308 -18.25 8.57 21.69
C PHE A 308 -17.36 9.54 22.49
N GLN A 309 -16.34 8.96 23.14
CA GLN A 309 -15.31 9.72 23.83
C GLN A 309 -13.99 9.52 23.11
N PRO A 310 -13.38 10.56 22.53
CA PRO A 310 -12.12 10.43 21.82
C PRO A 310 -10.97 10.02 22.73
N VAL A 311 -10.15 9.09 22.24
CA VAL A 311 -8.87 8.68 22.79
C VAL A 311 -7.86 8.77 21.66
N THR A 312 -6.92 9.71 21.77
CA THR A 312 -5.91 9.94 20.75
C THR A 312 -4.81 8.91 20.87
N ILE A 313 -4.51 8.21 19.77
CA ILE A 313 -3.41 7.28 19.64
C ILE A 313 -2.38 7.92 18.73
N ASN A 314 -1.33 8.47 19.32
CA ASN A 314 -0.24 9.11 18.58
C ASN A 314 0.73 8.07 18.02
N GLU A 315 1.52 8.47 17.01
CA GLU A 315 2.66 7.68 16.55
C GLU A 315 3.65 7.49 17.72
N PRO A 316 4.09 6.26 18.00
CA PRO A 316 5.06 6.00 19.06
C PRO A 316 6.43 6.60 18.71
N SER A 317 7.22 6.92 19.72
CA SER A 317 8.60 7.36 19.50
C SER A 317 9.45 6.23 18.91
N VAL A 318 10.60 6.58 18.35
CA VAL A 318 11.58 5.58 17.85
C VAL A 318 11.98 4.61 18.96
N ALA A 319 12.15 5.10 20.19
CA ALA A 319 12.52 4.26 21.34
C ALA A 319 11.39 3.27 21.68
N ASP A 320 10.15 3.75 21.79
CA ASP A 320 8.99 2.89 22.08
C ASP A 320 8.76 1.86 20.98
N SER A 321 8.94 2.28 19.70
CA SER A 321 8.82 1.38 18.56
C SER A 321 9.86 0.25 18.56
N ILE A 322 11.09 0.52 19.02
CA ILE A 322 12.12 -0.51 19.20
C ILE A 322 11.68 -1.52 20.26
N GLU A 323 11.15 -1.05 21.39
CA GLU A 323 10.68 -1.96 22.44
C GLU A 323 9.44 -2.78 21.97
N ILE A 324 8.54 -2.16 21.19
CA ILE A 324 7.42 -2.89 20.57
C ILE A 324 7.95 -4.00 19.67
N LEU A 325 8.89 -3.69 18.76
CA LEU A 325 9.44 -4.69 17.85
C LEU A 325 10.15 -5.84 18.60
N LYS A 326 10.94 -5.53 19.63
CA LYS A 326 11.57 -6.56 20.47
C LYS A 326 10.56 -7.48 21.12
N GLY A 327 9.42 -6.93 21.54
CA GLY A 327 8.37 -7.72 22.16
C GLY A 327 7.61 -8.64 21.23
N ILE A 328 7.40 -8.21 19.97
CA ILE A 328 6.65 -8.99 18.98
C ILE A 328 7.54 -9.87 18.08
N ARG A 329 8.87 -9.64 18.05
CA ARG A 329 9.81 -10.33 17.15
C ARG A 329 9.65 -11.85 17.15
N ARG A 330 9.36 -12.42 18.32
CA ARG A 330 9.26 -13.87 18.53
C ARG A 330 8.21 -14.52 17.62
N TYR A 331 7.10 -13.81 17.39
CA TYR A 331 6.05 -14.29 16.49
C TYR A 331 6.53 -14.37 15.04
N TYR A 332 7.36 -13.39 14.60
CA TYR A 332 7.95 -13.38 13.25
C TYR A 332 9.09 -14.39 13.12
N GLU A 333 9.92 -14.56 14.18
CA GLU A 333 10.95 -15.61 14.22
C GLU A 333 10.34 -17.00 14.08
N ASP A 334 9.28 -17.29 14.83
CA ASP A 334 8.58 -18.57 14.80
C ASP A 334 7.88 -18.81 13.45
N TYR A 335 7.32 -17.76 12.84
CA TYR A 335 6.61 -17.86 11.57
C TYR A 335 7.55 -18.04 10.37
N HIS A 336 8.61 -17.26 10.29
CA HIS A 336 9.54 -17.28 9.15
C HIS A 336 10.72 -18.24 9.32
N GLY A 337 10.99 -18.72 10.54
CA GLY A 337 12.17 -19.52 10.85
C GLY A 337 13.48 -18.76 10.71
N VAL A 338 13.47 -17.45 10.96
CA VAL A 338 14.63 -16.53 10.85
C VAL A 338 14.85 -15.85 12.19
N LYS A 339 16.09 -15.80 12.66
CA LYS A 339 16.42 -15.15 13.92
C LYS A 339 16.60 -13.65 13.76
N ILE A 340 16.01 -12.87 14.67
CA ILE A 340 16.03 -11.40 14.65
C ILE A 340 16.76 -10.92 15.92
N SER A 341 17.91 -10.26 15.77
CA SER A 341 18.62 -9.69 16.90
C SER A 341 18.00 -8.37 17.38
N ASP A 342 18.29 -7.96 18.63
CA ASP A 342 17.87 -6.67 19.18
C ASP A 342 18.41 -5.49 18.35
N GLU A 343 19.62 -5.66 17.79
CA GLU A 343 20.21 -4.70 16.89
C GLU A 343 19.39 -4.54 15.60
N MET A 344 18.91 -5.65 15.03
CA MET A 344 18.09 -5.61 13.81
C MET A 344 16.73 -4.95 14.06
N CYS A 345 16.10 -5.16 15.21
CA CYS A 345 14.91 -4.44 15.59
C CYS A 345 15.16 -2.92 15.65
N ALA A 346 16.27 -2.50 16.27
CA ALA A 346 16.63 -1.09 16.35
C ALA A 346 16.96 -0.48 15.00
N GLU A 347 17.69 -1.20 14.14
CA GLU A 347 18.01 -0.73 12.79
C GLU A 347 16.78 -0.70 11.87
N ALA A 348 15.87 -1.68 11.98
CA ALA A 348 14.62 -1.66 11.20
C ALA A 348 13.76 -0.44 11.53
N VAL A 349 13.62 -0.06 12.81
CA VAL A 349 12.90 1.16 13.20
C VAL A 349 13.59 2.41 12.68
N LYS A 350 14.91 2.55 12.87
CA LYS A 350 15.66 3.72 12.39
C LYS A 350 15.61 3.86 10.86
N MET A 351 15.77 2.74 10.15
CA MET A 351 15.71 2.72 8.70
C MET A 351 14.30 3.03 8.19
N SER A 352 13.25 2.44 8.78
CA SER A 352 11.88 2.73 8.40
C SER A 352 11.49 4.19 8.69
N GLU A 353 11.92 4.75 9.81
CA GLU A 353 11.75 6.18 10.15
C GLU A 353 12.42 7.10 9.12
N ARG A 354 13.64 6.73 8.70
CA ARG A 354 14.46 7.54 7.78
C ARG A 354 13.99 7.46 6.33
N TYR A 355 13.63 6.27 5.87
CA TYR A 355 13.43 6.00 4.44
C TYR A 355 11.96 5.84 4.03
N ILE A 356 11.07 5.47 4.96
CA ILE A 356 9.64 5.27 4.69
C ILE A 356 8.86 6.42 5.32
N THR A 357 8.45 7.39 4.48
CA THR A 357 7.82 8.64 4.95
C THR A 357 6.31 8.71 4.75
N ASP A 358 5.73 7.74 4.06
CA ASP A 358 4.29 7.66 3.73
C ASP A 358 3.48 6.80 4.70
N ARG A 359 4.15 6.15 5.67
CA ARG A 359 3.56 5.29 6.69
C ARG A 359 4.05 5.67 8.08
N PHE A 360 3.37 5.20 9.11
CA PHE A 360 3.65 5.52 10.51
C PHE A 360 4.25 4.34 11.27
N LEU A 361 5.02 4.65 12.31
CA LEU A 361 5.50 3.65 13.28
C LEU A 361 4.33 3.17 14.16
N PRO A 362 4.36 1.92 14.65
CA PRO A 362 5.38 0.89 14.45
C PRO A 362 5.18 0.08 13.15
N ASP A 363 4.04 0.20 12.48
CA ASP A 363 3.58 -0.63 11.37
C ASP A 363 4.62 -0.72 10.23
N LYS A 364 5.15 0.43 9.78
CA LYS A 364 6.19 0.46 8.73
C LYS A 364 7.47 -0.32 9.09
N ALA A 365 7.81 -0.42 10.38
CA ALA A 365 8.98 -1.17 10.82
C ALA A 365 8.66 -2.66 10.98
N ILE A 366 7.43 -2.98 11.36
CA ILE A 366 6.92 -4.35 11.42
C ILE A 366 6.87 -4.94 10.01
N ASP A 367 6.24 -4.24 9.06
CA ASP A 367 6.18 -4.64 7.66
C ASP A 367 7.58 -4.86 7.06
N LEU A 368 8.54 -3.97 7.41
CA LEU A 368 9.91 -4.08 6.94
C LEU A 368 10.59 -5.38 7.43
N ILE A 369 10.40 -5.73 8.69
CA ILE A 369 10.94 -6.99 9.25
C ILE A 369 10.23 -8.19 8.65
N ASP A 370 8.91 -8.15 8.53
CA ASP A 370 8.11 -9.25 7.99
C ASP A 370 8.53 -9.59 6.55
N GLU A 371 8.64 -8.58 5.68
CA GLU A 371 9.04 -8.78 4.29
C GLU A 371 10.53 -9.17 4.18
N ALA A 372 11.40 -8.61 5.05
CA ALA A 372 12.82 -8.98 5.05
C ALA A 372 13.03 -10.43 5.52
N CYS A 373 12.31 -10.89 6.52
CA CYS A 373 12.32 -12.28 6.96
C CYS A 373 11.75 -13.22 5.90
N SER A 374 10.69 -12.79 5.19
CA SER A 374 10.13 -13.52 4.06
C SER A 374 11.13 -13.68 2.92
N ASP A 375 11.88 -12.60 2.58
CA ASP A 375 12.93 -12.65 1.54
C ASP A 375 14.08 -13.62 1.92
N VAL A 376 14.46 -13.66 3.21
CA VAL A 376 15.44 -14.63 3.72
C VAL A 376 14.90 -16.04 3.64
N ASN A 377 13.66 -16.27 4.10
CA ASN A 377 13.00 -17.57 4.08
C ASN A 377 12.91 -18.14 2.67
N LEU A 378 12.49 -17.35 1.68
CA LEU A 378 12.37 -17.78 0.27
C LEU A 378 13.70 -18.14 -0.38
N LYS A 379 14.81 -17.60 0.09
CA LYS A 379 16.15 -17.84 -0.47
C LYS A 379 16.88 -18.99 0.20
N ASP A 380 16.55 -19.26 1.44
CA ASP A 380 17.20 -20.33 2.22
C ASP A 380 16.53 -21.67 1.95
N LYS A 381 17.22 -22.52 1.20
CA LYS A 381 16.76 -23.86 0.88
C LYS A 381 16.63 -24.76 2.13
N ASN A 382 17.39 -24.48 3.18
CA ASN A 382 17.39 -25.27 4.40
C ASN A 382 16.11 -25.03 5.22
N ILE A 383 15.56 -23.82 5.21
CA ILE A 383 14.27 -23.53 5.87
C ILE A 383 13.14 -24.32 5.20
N ILE A 384 13.08 -24.28 3.86
CA ILE A 384 12.07 -25.00 3.09
C ILE A 384 12.21 -26.50 3.38
N ARG A 385 13.44 -27.01 3.33
CA ARG A 385 13.72 -28.43 3.58
C ARG A 385 13.35 -28.88 5.01
N ARG A 386 13.61 -28.03 6.02
CA ARG A 386 13.18 -28.29 7.41
C ARG A 386 11.66 -28.34 7.54
N ALA A 387 10.94 -27.44 6.88
CA ALA A 387 9.47 -27.44 6.89
C ALA A 387 8.89 -28.70 6.24
N GLU A 388 9.45 -29.13 5.10
CA GLU A 388 9.09 -30.37 4.43
C GLU A 388 9.36 -31.62 5.32
N LEU A 389 10.54 -31.69 5.94
CA LEU A 389 10.90 -32.77 6.82
C LEU A 389 10.01 -32.86 8.07
N ARG A 390 9.64 -31.72 8.67
CA ARG A 390 8.69 -31.70 9.81
C ARG A 390 7.32 -32.21 9.40
N LYS A 391 6.83 -31.80 8.24
CA LYS A 391 5.57 -32.28 7.71
C LYS A 391 5.60 -33.75 7.41
N ASP A 392 6.67 -34.23 6.74
CA ASP A 392 6.87 -35.64 6.46
C ASP A 392 6.90 -36.50 7.77
N LEU A 393 7.56 -35.97 8.82
CA LEU A 393 7.61 -36.61 10.13
C LEU A 393 6.23 -36.71 10.79
N ASP A 394 5.45 -35.62 10.73
CA ASP A 394 4.08 -35.58 11.29
C ASP A 394 3.17 -36.57 10.54
N ASP A 395 3.25 -36.60 9.22
CA ASP A 395 2.50 -37.56 8.38
C ASP A 395 2.90 -39.03 8.67
N LEU A 396 4.20 -39.32 8.79
CA LEU A 396 4.69 -40.63 9.13
C LEU A 396 4.27 -41.07 10.53
N LYS A 397 4.34 -40.18 11.52
CA LYS A 397 3.89 -40.44 12.89
C LYS A 397 2.40 -40.70 12.94
N PHE A 398 1.61 -39.92 12.21
CA PHE A 398 0.15 -40.10 12.13
C PHE A 398 -0.20 -41.46 11.47
N GLU A 399 0.47 -41.85 10.35
CA GLU A 399 0.26 -43.13 9.70
C GLU A 399 0.61 -44.30 10.66
N ARG A 400 1.73 -44.20 11.37
CA ARG A 400 2.15 -45.20 12.35
C ARG A 400 1.18 -45.35 13.52
N GLU A 401 0.73 -44.23 14.10
CA GLU A 401 -0.25 -44.22 15.21
C GLU A 401 -1.60 -44.76 14.77
N THR A 402 -2.04 -44.46 13.56
CA THR A 402 -3.26 -45.00 12.97
C THR A 402 -3.15 -46.54 12.82
N LEU A 403 -1.99 -47.01 12.32
CA LEU A 403 -1.74 -48.47 12.25
C LEU A 403 -1.63 -49.13 13.62
N MET A 404 -1.12 -48.42 14.64
CA MET A 404 -1.03 -48.96 16.00
C MET A 404 -2.38 -48.98 16.73
N SER A 405 -3.26 -47.99 16.47
CA SER A 405 -4.57 -47.83 17.11
C SER A 405 -5.71 -48.56 16.39
N ALA A 406 -5.50 -49.07 15.18
CA ALA A 406 -6.51 -49.79 14.44
C ALA A 406 -6.82 -51.12 15.18
N ASP A 407 -7.90 -51.09 15.98
CA ASP A 407 -8.50 -52.31 16.56
C ASP A 407 -8.98 -53.25 15.43
N ALA A 408 -8.79 -54.55 15.60
CA ALA A 408 -9.38 -55.53 14.70
C ALA A 408 -10.90 -55.31 14.60
N PRO A 409 -11.50 -55.35 13.38
CA PRO A 409 -12.96 -55.31 13.26
C PRO A 409 -13.58 -56.31 14.18
N LYS A 410 -14.56 -55.94 14.97
CA LYS A 410 -15.24 -56.83 15.92
C LYS A 410 -15.74 -58.07 15.20
N GLY A 411 -15.05 -59.21 15.36
CA GLY A 411 -15.49 -60.52 14.89
C GLY A 411 -14.59 -61.25 13.89
N GLU A 412 -13.46 -60.67 13.43
CA GLU A 412 -12.48 -61.37 12.60
C GLU A 412 -11.13 -61.42 13.34
N GLU A 413 -10.61 -62.64 13.62
CA GLU A 413 -9.22 -62.84 14.01
C GLU A 413 -8.34 -62.52 12.81
N LEU A 414 -7.47 -61.51 12.94
CA LEU A 414 -6.47 -61.16 11.94
C LEU A 414 -5.59 -62.39 11.72
N THR A 415 -5.46 -62.83 10.47
CA THR A 415 -4.55 -63.94 10.11
C THR A 415 -3.10 -63.54 10.44
N ASP A 416 -2.27 -64.46 10.85
CA ASP A 416 -0.85 -64.27 11.21
C ASP A 416 -0.10 -63.51 10.10
N GLU A 417 -0.39 -63.78 8.82
CA GLU A 417 0.17 -63.04 7.67
C GLU A 417 -0.23 -61.55 7.61
N ALA A 418 -1.42 -61.19 8.07
CA ALA A 418 -1.88 -59.79 8.09
C ALA A 418 -1.25 -59.00 9.26
N LEU A 419 -0.98 -59.67 10.37
CA LEU A 419 -0.22 -59.15 11.50
C LEU A 419 1.24 -58.93 11.15
N ASP A 420 1.89 -59.86 10.49
CA ASP A 420 3.27 -59.73 10.06
C ASP A 420 3.46 -58.57 9.08
N LYS A 421 2.60 -58.40 8.08
CA LYS A 421 2.64 -57.29 7.15
C LYS A 421 2.40 -55.91 7.86
N ARG A 422 1.58 -55.90 8.90
CA ARG A 422 1.35 -54.68 9.71
C ARG A 422 2.60 -54.34 10.51
N TYR A 423 3.26 -55.30 11.14
CA TYR A 423 4.52 -55.09 11.86
C TYR A 423 5.67 -54.69 10.93
N GLU A 424 5.77 -55.29 9.74
CA GLU A 424 6.73 -54.88 8.72
C GLU A 424 6.52 -53.44 8.31
N ARG A 425 5.25 -53.00 8.07
CA ARG A 425 4.95 -51.61 7.70
C ARG A 425 5.28 -50.65 8.82
N ILE A 426 4.98 -50.97 10.08
CA ILE A 426 5.36 -50.16 11.24
C ILE A 426 6.89 -50.02 11.36
N ALA A 427 7.64 -51.10 11.11
CA ALA A 427 9.10 -51.11 11.13
C ALA A 427 9.69 -50.22 10.00
N GLU A 428 9.11 -50.28 8.79
CA GLU A 428 9.48 -49.41 7.67
C GLU A 428 9.24 -47.93 7.99
N LEU A 429 8.05 -47.59 8.55
CA LEU A 429 7.71 -46.24 8.93
C LEU A 429 8.68 -45.70 9.98
N ARG A 430 9.01 -46.51 10.99
CA ARG A 430 9.95 -46.11 12.03
C ARG A 430 11.39 -45.94 11.50
N SER A 431 11.81 -46.73 10.54
CA SER A 431 13.10 -46.53 9.86
C SER A 431 13.13 -45.21 9.08
N LYS A 432 12.04 -44.86 8.37
CA LYS A 432 11.90 -43.58 7.67
C LYS A 432 11.85 -42.41 8.64
N GLU A 433 11.12 -42.53 9.75
CA GLU A 433 11.10 -41.49 10.82
C GLU A 433 12.53 -41.23 11.31
N MET A 434 13.30 -42.23 11.66
CA MET A 434 14.69 -42.07 12.12
C MET A 434 15.59 -41.42 11.08
N GLN A 435 15.44 -41.76 9.80
CA GLN A 435 16.21 -41.11 8.73
C GLN A 435 15.86 -39.63 8.61
N ARG A 436 14.57 -39.28 8.64
CA ARG A 436 14.12 -37.91 8.58
C ARG A 436 14.50 -37.09 9.82
N GLU A 437 14.45 -37.71 11.00
CA GLU A 437 14.93 -37.09 12.25
C GLU A 437 16.43 -36.79 12.22
N GLN A 438 17.26 -37.72 11.66
CA GLN A 438 18.69 -37.49 11.48
C GLN A 438 18.98 -36.38 10.48
N GLU A 439 18.26 -36.35 9.34
CA GLU A 439 18.37 -35.28 8.36
C GLU A 439 17.97 -33.92 8.96
N LEU A 440 16.86 -33.87 9.72
CA LEU A 440 16.43 -32.68 10.42
C LEU A 440 17.46 -32.22 11.46
N ALA A 441 17.98 -33.10 12.26
CA ALA A 441 19.01 -32.78 13.24
C ALA A 441 20.31 -32.25 12.61
N SER A 442 20.72 -32.77 11.44
CA SER A 442 21.87 -32.26 10.71
C SER A 442 21.64 -30.83 10.21
N LEU A 443 20.45 -30.52 9.70
CA LEU A 443 20.07 -29.19 9.26
C LEU A 443 19.92 -28.22 10.43
N GLU A 444 19.48 -28.68 11.61
CA GLU A 444 19.41 -27.85 12.84
C GLU A 444 20.79 -27.49 13.38
N LEU A 445 21.80 -28.34 13.17
CA LEU A 445 23.20 -28.06 13.50
C LEU A 445 23.81 -26.92 12.61
N GLU A 446 23.35 -26.76 11.37
CA GLU A 446 23.79 -25.68 10.50
C GLU A 446 23.31 -24.29 10.96
N GLY A 447 22.40 -24.23 11.93
CA GLY A 447 21.90 -22.99 12.53
C GLY A 447 20.69 -22.41 11.78
N VAL A 448 20.01 -21.49 12.46
CA VAL A 448 18.90 -20.71 11.91
C VAL A 448 19.49 -19.47 11.23
N PRO A 449 19.07 -19.12 10.00
CA PRO A 449 19.55 -17.92 9.34
C PRO A 449 19.18 -16.67 10.17
N GLU A 450 20.11 -15.72 10.23
CA GLU A 450 19.91 -14.45 10.94
C GLU A 450 19.55 -13.34 9.95
N LEU A 451 18.61 -12.48 10.36
CA LEU A 451 18.30 -11.26 9.63
C LEU A 451 19.49 -10.31 9.65
N THR A 452 19.85 -9.74 8.50
CA THR A 452 20.98 -8.82 8.35
C THR A 452 20.53 -7.43 7.91
N ILE A 453 21.40 -6.43 8.11
CA ILE A 453 21.16 -5.05 7.60
C ILE A 453 20.98 -5.07 6.08
N ASP A 454 21.67 -5.95 5.38
CA ASP A 454 21.57 -6.08 3.92
C ASP A 454 20.18 -6.52 3.46
N ASN A 455 19.53 -7.39 4.22
CA ASN A 455 18.16 -7.81 3.93
C ASN A 455 17.20 -6.62 4.11
N LEU A 456 17.30 -5.87 5.21
CA LEU A 456 16.50 -4.67 5.44
C LEU A 456 16.72 -3.61 4.35
N ALA A 457 17.98 -3.34 4.01
CA ALA A 457 18.35 -2.36 2.98
C ALA A 457 17.77 -2.74 1.60
N ARG A 458 17.78 -4.03 1.27
CA ARG A 458 17.20 -4.54 0.03
C ARG A 458 15.68 -4.33 -0.06
N ILE A 459 14.95 -4.56 1.02
CA ILE A 459 13.50 -4.33 1.02
C ILE A 459 13.20 -2.83 0.90
N ILE A 460 13.95 -1.98 1.60
CA ILE A 460 13.84 -0.53 1.44
C ILE A 460 14.12 -0.11 -0.01
N GLU A 461 15.12 -0.70 -0.67
CA GLU A 461 15.37 -0.45 -2.09
C GLU A 461 14.19 -0.85 -2.97
N LEU A 462 13.55 -2.00 -2.70
CA LEU A 462 12.36 -2.43 -3.43
C LEU A 462 11.19 -1.44 -3.28
N TRP A 463 10.97 -0.92 -2.09
CA TRP A 463 9.85 0.00 -1.81
C TRP A 463 10.12 1.43 -2.27
N THR A 464 11.31 1.94 -1.96
CA THR A 464 11.64 3.37 -2.15
C THR A 464 12.46 3.64 -3.40
N LYS A 465 12.99 2.60 -4.05
CA LYS A 465 13.96 2.67 -5.15
C LYS A 465 15.26 3.35 -4.77
N ILE A 466 15.60 3.44 -3.48
CA ILE A 466 16.88 3.92 -2.98
C ILE A 466 17.84 2.75 -3.01
N PRO A 467 18.98 2.83 -3.73
CA PRO A 467 19.91 1.72 -3.80
C PRO A 467 20.40 1.26 -2.41
N ALA A 468 20.42 -0.06 -2.17
CA ALA A 468 20.87 -0.65 -0.90
C ALA A 468 22.31 -0.21 -0.54
N SER A 469 23.16 0.01 -1.54
CA SER A 469 24.51 0.55 -1.37
C SER A 469 24.54 1.95 -0.75
N SER A 470 23.48 2.74 -0.93
CA SER A 470 23.35 4.09 -0.34
C SER A 470 22.85 4.06 1.11
N ILE A 471 22.32 2.92 1.57
CA ILE A 471 21.78 2.71 2.92
C ILE A 471 22.90 2.22 3.87
N ARG A 472 23.95 1.60 3.34
CA ARG A 472 25.07 1.04 4.10
C ARG A 472 26.06 2.11 4.60
N LYS A 473 26.97 1.71 5.47
CA LYS A 473 28.06 2.56 6.01
C LYS A 473 29.00 3.17 4.95
N ASP A 474 29.04 2.61 3.75
CA ASP A 474 29.83 3.11 2.60
C ASP A 474 29.38 4.49 2.07
N GLU A 475 28.23 5.03 2.54
CA GLU A 475 27.76 6.37 2.16
C GLU A 475 28.81 7.45 2.50
N PHE A 476 29.49 7.32 3.62
CA PHE A 476 30.52 8.30 4.02
C PHE A 476 31.75 8.28 3.12
N GLU A 477 32.19 7.10 2.67
CA GLU A 477 33.31 6.97 1.73
C GLU A 477 32.94 7.54 0.36
N ARG A 478 31.74 7.24 -0.12
CA ARG A 478 31.22 7.81 -1.38
C ARG A 478 31.09 9.33 -1.31
N LEU A 479 30.60 9.87 -0.20
CA LEU A 479 30.52 11.31 0.02
C LEU A 479 31.89 11.96 0.13
N ALA A 480 32.91 11.25 0.65
CA ALA A 480 34.26 11.76 0.73
C ALA A 480 34.84 12.05 -0.68
N GLU A 481 34.54 11.21 -1.67
CA GLU A 481 35.03 11.33 -3.04
C GLU A 481 34.09 12.04 -4.02
N LEU A 482 32.93 12.53 -3.56
CA LEU A 482 31.93 13.19 -4.39
C LEU A 482 32.52 14.33 -5.24
N ASP A 483 33.42 15.14 -4.66
CA ASP A 483 34.05 16.26 -5.33
C ASP A 483 34.94 15.82 -6.51
N LYS A 484 35.69 14.72 -6.38
CA LYS A 484 36.52 14.17 -7.45
C LYS A 484 35.66 13.68 -8.62
N ARG A 485 34.58 12.94 -8.31
CA ARG A 485 33.71 12.41 -9.36
C ARG A 485 32.95 13.51 -10.10
N LEU A 486 32.46 14.53 -9.40
CA LEU A 486 31.80 15.67 -10.06
C LEU A 486 32.78 16.49 -10.92
N LYS A 487 34.00 16.74 -10.45
CA LYS A 487 35.03 17.47 -11.20
C LYS A 487 35.49 16.73 -12.46
N ALA A 488 35.37 15.40 -12.51
CA ALA A 488 35.68 14.64 -13.74
C ALA A 488 34.76 15.01 -14.91
N HIS A 489 33.52 15.44 -14.61
CA HIS A 489 32.51 15.77 -15.62
C HIS A 489 32.21 17.28 -15.74
N ILE A 490 32.51 18.06 -14.72
CA ILE A 490 32.22 19.50 -14.66
C ILE A 490 33.54 20.28 -14.74
N VAL A 491 33.78 20.89 -15.89
CA VAL A 491 35.04 21.58 -16.18
C VAL A 491 34.95 23.08 -15.86
N GLY A 492 35.97 23.64 -15.21
CA GLY A 492 36.12 25.07 -14.96
C GLY A 492 35.20 25.65 -13.90
N GLN A 493 34.62 24.81 -13.03
CA GLN A 493 33.71 25.21 -11.96
C GLN A 493 34.10 24.62 -10.60
N ASP A 494 35.41 24.50 -10.32
CA ASP A 494 35.92 23.83 -9.12
C ASP A 494 35.39 24.44 -7.83
N GLU A 495 35.28 25.77 -7.74
CA GLU A 495 34.75 26.47 -6.55
C GLU A 495 33.26 26.13 -6.33
N ALA A 496 32.48 26.12 -7.41
CA ALA A 496 31.07 25.78 -7.36
C ALA A 496 30.85 24.33 -6.90
N VAL A 497 31.60 23.37 -7.46
CA VAL A 497 31.57 21.97 -7.09
C VAL A 497 31.96 21.79 -5.63
N ASN A 498 33.05 22.43 -5.17
CA ASN A 498 33.49 22.33 -3.77
C ASN A 498 32.43 22.89 -2.79
N ALA A 499 31.80 24.04 -3.10
CA ALA A 499 30.73 24.61 -2.26
C ALA A 499 29.52 23.68 -2.14
N VAL A 500 29.08 23.11 -3.27
CA VAL A 500 27.97 22.14 -3.30
C VAL A 500 28.31 20.89 -2.48
N CYS A 501 29.49 20.30 -2.70
CA CYS A 501 29.92 19.10 -1.95
C CYS A 501 30.03 19.36 -0.45
N ALA A 502 30.58 20.51 -0.05
CA ALA A 502 30.69 20.88 1.36
C ALA A 502 29.33 21.02 2.05
N ALA A 503 28.34 21.65 1.38
CA ALA A 503 27.00 21.81 1.91
C ALA A 503 26.26 20.45 2.02
N ILE A 504 26.41 19.56 1.02
CA ILE A 504 25.84 18.22 1.05
C ILE A 504 26.47 17.38 2.16
N LYS A 505 27.82 17.40 2.28
CA LYS A 505 28.53 16.69 3.37
C LYS A 505 28.04 17.17 4.75
N ARG A 506 27.89 18.48 4.97
CA ARG A 506 27.34 19.04 6.22
C ARG A 506 25.92 18.57 6.52
N SER A 507 25.06 18.52 5.50
CA SER A 507 23.66 18.07 5.64
C SER A 507 23.57 16.58 5.98
N ARG A 508 24.36 15.74 5.33
CA ARG A 508 24.33 14.27 5.52
C ARG A 508 24.91 13.82 6.85
N VAL A 509 25.88 14.56 7.41
CA VAL A 509 26.43 14.29 8.76
C VAL A 509 25.45 14.65 9.87
N GLY A 510 24.32 15.32 9.55
CA GLY A 510 23.29 15.64 10.55
C GLY A 510 23.62 16.80 11.48
N LEU A 511 24.53 17.71 11.11
CA LEU A 511 24.92 18.87 11.92
C LEU A 511 23.85 19.97 12.00
N LYS A 512 22.73 19.82 11.28
CA LYS A 512 21.60 20.78 11.29
C LYS A 512 20.65 20.49 12.45
N ALA A 513 20.31 21.52 13.24
CA ALA A 513 19.37 21.42 14.36
C ALA A 513 17.92 21.09 13.93
N LYS A 514 17.53 21.45 12.71
CA LYS A 514 16.24 21.11 12.11
C LYS A 514 16.46 20.29 10.84
N ARG A 515 15.66 19.25 10.65
CA ARG A 515 15.62 18.49 9.41
C ARG A 515 14.94 19.34 8.33
N LYS A 516 15.70 19.82 7.37
CA LYS A 516 15.21 20.60 6.22
C LYS A 516 16.01 20.23 4.97
N PRO A 517 15.45 20.41 3.76
CA PRO A 517 16.17 20.10 2.53
C PRO A 517 17.46 20.93 2.40
N THR A 518 18.43 20.37 1.71
CA THR A 518 19.64 21.13 1.33
C THR A 518 19.33 21.98 0.11
N SER A 519 19.57 23.28 0.20
CA SER A 519 19.09 24.23 -0.78
C SER A 519 20.21 25.09 -1.37
N PHE A 520 20.14 25.28 -2.69
CA PHE A 520 21.14 26.03 -3.48
C PHE A 520 20.47 27.01 -4.42
N ILE A 521 21.12 28.19 -4.60
CA ILE A 521 20.87 29.04 -5.74
C ILE A 521 22.12 29.05 -6.63
N PHE A 522 21.99 28.58 -7.87
CA PHE A 522 23.05 28.60 -8.89
C PHE A 522 22.92 29.83 -9.75
N VAL A 523 23.90 30.73 -9.64
CA VAL A 523 23.92 31.99 -10.33
C VAL A 523 25.02 32.00 -11.40
N GLY A 524 24.71 32.42 -12.61
CA GLY A 524 25.72 32.53 -13.68
C GLY A 524 25.11 32.60 -15.06
N GLY A 525 25.95 32.82 -16.06
CA GLY A 525 25.54 32.93 -17.46
C GLY A 525 24.87 31.67 -18.02
N THR A 526 24.28 31.79 -19.20
CA THR A 526 23.72 30.65 -19.91
C THR A 526 24.83 29.71 -20.39
N GLY A 527 24.63 28.39 -20.24
CA GLY A 527 25.56 27.38 -20.78
C GLY A 527 26.90 27.22 -20.03
N VAL A 528 27.02 27.72 -18.79
CA VAL A 528 28.22 27.58 -17.95
C VAL A 528 28.26 26.26 -17.13
N GLY A 529 27.25 25.40 -17.25
CA GLY A 529 27.24 24.08 -16.60
C GLY A 529 26.30 23.96 -15.40
N LYS A 530 25.46 24.97 -15.07
CA LYS A 530 24.49 24.93 -13.94
C LYS A 530 23.60 23.66 -13.94
N THR A 531 22.87 23.47 -15.02
CA THR A 531 21.93 22.33 -15.16
C THR A 531 22.66 20.99 -15.27
N GLU A 532 23.88 20.98 -15.87
CA GLU A 532 24.71 19.77 -15.98
C GLU A 532 25.19 19.31 -14.60
N LEU A 533 25.65 20.25 -13.74
CA LEU A 533 26.03 19.91 -12.37
C LEU A 533 24.85 19.27 -11.60
N VAL A 534 23.63 19.80 -11.79
CA VAL A 534 22.44 19.22 -11.13
C VAL A 534 22.16 17.80 -11.62
N LYS A 535 22.26 17.53 -12.92
CA LYS A 535 22.07 16.19 -13.48
C LYS A 535 23.10 15.20 -12.95
N ARG A 536 24.38 15.57 -12.96
CA ARG A 536 25.47 14.72 -12.45
C ARG A 536 25.35 14.50 -10.95
N LEU A 537 24.94 15.53 -10.21
CA LEU A 537 24.67 15.43 -8.77
C LEU A 537 23.53 14.46 -8.46
N ALA A 538 22.42 14.52 -9.21
CA ALA A 538 21.30 13.61 -9.05
C ALA A 538 21.71 12.16 -9.35
N ALA A 539 22.42 11.94 -10.44
CA ALA A 539 22.92 10.62 -10.84
C ALA A 539 23.89 10.03 -9.81
N ASP A 540 24.78 10.86 -9.23
CA ASP A 540 25.77 10.41 -8.24
C ASP A 540 25.17 10.13 -6.87
N LEU A 541 24.31 11.05 -6.36
CA LEU A 541 23.72 10.91 -5.03
C LEU A 541 22.69 9.77 -4.94
N PHE A 542 21.92 9.54 -6.02
CA PHE A 542 20.77 8.64 -5.99
C PHE A 542 20.87 7.49 -7.02
N ASN A 543 22.01 7.34 -7.70
CA ASN A 543 22.29 6.30 -8.70
C ASN A 543 21.22 6.16 -9.81
N SER A 544 20.40 7.17 -10.01
CA SER A 544 19.34 7.18 -11.02
C SER A 544 19.18 8.57 -11.62
N PRO A 545 19.25 8.70 -12.95
CA PRO A 545 18.98 9.98 -13.62
C PRO A 545 17.52 10.43 -13.45
N GLU A 546 16.61 9.51 -13.16
CA GLU A 546 15.19 9.79 -12.91
C GLU A 546 14.93 10.44 -11.53
N SER A 547 15.95 10.50 -10.65
CA SER A 547 15.86 11.20 -9.37
C SER A 547 15.89 12.72 -9.51
N LEU A 548 16.03 13.23 -10.74
CA LEU A 548 15.95 14.65 -11.05
C LEU A 548 14.50 15.05 -11.40
N ILE A 549 13.90 15.84 -10.54
CA ILE A 549 12.60 16.48 -10.79
C ILE A 549 12.87 17.90 -11.27
N ARG A 550 12.63 18.16 -12.55
CA ARG A 550 12.82 19.50 -13.13
C ARG A 550 11.48 20.21 -13.29
N LEU A 551 11.44 21.48 -12.84
CA LEU A 551 10.33 22.41 -13.02
C LEU A 551 10.91 23.68 -13.67
N ASP A 552 10.43 24.00 -14.86
CA ASP A 552 10.79 25.23 -15.57
C ASP A 552 9.85 26.36 -15.12
N MET A 553 10.41 27.36 -14.47
CA MET A 553 9.61 28.46 -13.90
C MET A 553 8.97 29.36 -14.96
N SER A 554 9.36 29.22 -16.22
CA SER A 554 8.65 29.88 -17.34
C SER A 554 7.20 29.36 -17.50
N GLU A 555 6.90 28.15 -17.05
CA GLU A 555 5.55 27.56 -17.04
C GLU A 555 4.72 27.99 -15.83
N PHE A 556 5.34 28.66 -14.86
CA PHE A 556 4.74 29.02 -13.56
C PHE A 556 4.74 30.53 -13.33
N MET A 557 4.53 31.30 -14.39
CA MET A 557 4.45 32.77 -14.36
C MET A 557 3.10 33.32 -13.91
N GLU A 558 2.04 32.52 -14.04
CA GLU A 558 0.67 32.94 -13.74
C GLU A 558 0.23 32.59 -12.31
N LYS A 559 -0.71 33.31 -11.74
CA LYS A 559 -1.22 33.11 -10.38
C LYS A 559 -1.79 31.69 -10.16
N PHE A 560 -2.43 31.12 -11.17
CA PHE A 560 -3.03 29.78 -11.08
C PHE A 560 -2.00 28.65 -11.14
N SER A 561 -0.75 28.95 -11.42
CA SER A 561 0.33 27.95 -11.52
C SER A 561 0.66 27.28 -10.19
N VAL A 562 0.30 27.92 -9.06
CA VAL A 562 0.43 27.35 -7.71
C VAL A 562 -0.39 26.06 -7.58
N SER A 563 -1.62 26.05 -8.13
CA SER A 563 -2.47 24.83 -8.11
C SER A 563 -1.84 23.65 -8.85
N ARG A 564 -1.00 23.90 -9.86
CA ARG A 564 -0.25 22.84 -10.55
C ARG A 564 0.87 22.24 -9.69
N ILE A 565 1.41 23.02 -8.74
CA ILE A 565 2.48 22.55 -7.84
C ILE A 565 1.93 21.71 -6.70
N ILE A 566 0.88 22.22 -5.99
CA ILE A 566 0.34 21.62 -4.76
C ILE A 566 -1.04 20.96 -4.93
N GLY A 567 -1.67 21.07 -6.11
CA GLY A 567 -3.04 20.61 -6.39
C GLY A 567 -4.06 21.74 -6.31
N SER A 568 -5.25 21.53 -6.89
CA SER A 568 -6.37 22.47 -6.86
C SER A 568 -7.17 22.33 -5.58
N PRO A 569 -7.62 23.43 -4.95
CA PRO A 569 -8.50 23.37 -3.78
C PRO A 569 -9.85 22.70 -4.11
N PRO A 570 -10.57 22.15 -3.10
CA PRO A 570 -11.90 21.59 -3.29
C PRO A 570 -12.86 22.58 -3.96
N GLY A 571 -13.58 22.10 -4.99
CA GLY A 571 -14.55 22.91 -5.74
C GLY A 571 -14.01 23.59 -6.99
N TYR A 572 -12.72 23.47 -7.30
CA TYR A 572 -12.14 23.97 -8.56
C TYR A 572 -11.93 22.83 -9.56
N VAL A 573 -11.96 23.16 -10.86
CA VAL A 573 -11.65 22.22 -11.94
C VAL A 573 -10.24 21.68 -11.76
N GLY A 574 -10.07 20.32 -11.82
CA GLY A 574 -8.79 19.67 -11.57
C GLY A 574 -8.50 19.33 -10.09
N TYR A 575 -9.49 19.35 -9.20
CA TYR A 575 -9.32 18.92 -7.80
C TYR A 575 -8.85 17.46 -7.66
N ASP A 576 -9.28 16.57 -8.56
CA ASP A 576 -8.87 15.16 -8.57
C ASP A 576 -7.43 14.98 -9.08
N GLU A 577 -6.85 16.01 -9.73
CA GLU A 577 -5.46 15.99 -10.14
C GLU A 577 -4.54 16.38 -8.99
N ALA A 578 -3.69 15.46 -8.58
CA ALA A 578 -2.66 15.72 -7.57
C ALA A 578 -1.66 16.78 -8.07
N GLY A 579 -1.11 17.59 -7.17
CA GLY A 579 -0.08 18.57 -7.54
C GLY A 579 1.16 17.91 -8.15
N GLN A 580 1.67 18.47 -9.24
CA GLN A 580 2.79 17.88 -10.00
C GLN A 580 4.05 17.68 -9.16
N LEU A 581 4.37 18.62 -8.28
CA LEU A 581 5.55 18.52 -7.42
C LEU A 581 5.27 17.61 -6.22
N THR A 582 4.17 17.82 -5.53
CA THR A 582 3.83 17.09 -4.31
C THR A 582 3.70 15.59 -4.57
N GLU A 583 3.07 15.20 -5.67
CA GLU A 583 2.93 13.78 -6.03
C GLU A 583 4.27 13.14 -6.45
N LYS A 584 5.12 13.87 -7.22
CA LYS A 584 6.44 13.37 -7.58
C LYS A 584 7.33 13.15 -6.35
N ILE A 585 7.31 14.08 -5.39
CA ILE A 585 8.08 13.99 -4.14
C ILE A 585 7.55 12.87 -3.25
N ARG A 586 6.22 12.72 -3.16
CA ARG A 586 5.62 11.63 -2.39
C ARG A 586 6.04 10.25 -2.90
N ARG A 587 6.11 10.10 -4.23
CA ARG A 587 6.56 8.86 -4.87
C ARG A 587 8.08 8.67 -4.81
N ARG A 588 8.85 9.77 -4.79
CA ARG A 588 10.32 9.76 -4.79
C ARG A 588 10.86 10.80 -3.80
N PRO A 589 10.83 10.51 -2.50
CA PRO A 589 11.27 11.46 -1.46
C PRO A 589 12.78 11.74 -1.52
N TYR A 590 13.58 10.84 -2.13
CA TYR A 590 15.00 11.02 -2.37
C TYR A 590 15.22 11.48 -3.82
N SER A 591 15.26 12.81 -4.01
CA SER A 591 15.36 13.42 -5.33
C SER A 591 16.08 14.76 -5.28
N VAL A 592 16.60 15.19 -6.43
CA VAL A 592 17.03 16.56 -6.64
C VAL A 592 15.92 17.31 -7.35
N VAL A 593 15.42 18.38 -6.74
CA VAL A 593 14.39 19.24 -7.32
C VAL A 593 15.05 20.47 -7.92
N LEU A 594 14.98 20.61 -9.23
CA LEU A 594 15.51 21.73 -9.97
C LEU A 594 14.39 22.69 -10.36
N PHE A 595 14.43 23.91 -9.81
CA PHE A 595 13.65 25.05 -10.25
C PHE A 595 14.49 25.89 -11.22
N ASP A 596 14.25 25.71 -12.51
CA ASP A 596 15.04 26.37 -13.57
C ASP A 596 14.45 27.77 -13.85
N GLU A 597 15.33 28.80 -13.99
CA GLU A 597 14.97 30.21 -14.25
C GLU A 597 14.03 30.81 -13.18
N ILE A 598 14.43 30.73 -11.90
CA ILE A 598 13.64 31.15 -10.74
C ILE A 598 13.17 32.62 -10.81
N GLU A 599 13.88 33.49 -11.54
CA GLU A 599 13.49 34.87 -11.77
C GLU A 599 12.18 35.04 -12.54
N LYS A 600 11.67 33.97 -13.18
CA LYS A 600 10.40 33.97 -13.90
C LYS A 600 9.21 33.49 -13.06
N ALA A 601 9.47 32.93 -11.89
CA ALA A 601 8.43 32.37 -11.03
C ALA A 601 7.48 33.43 -10.50
N HIS A 602 6.18 33.10 -10.44
CA HIS A 602 5.19 33.96 -9.77
C HIS A 602 5.52 34.10 -8.26
N PRO A 603 5.28 35.24 -7.62
CA PRO A 603 5.57 35.47 -6.20
C PRO A 603 4.93 34.42 -5.26
N ASP A 604 3.75 33.91 -5.59
CA ASP A 604 3.09 32.87 -4.79
C ASP A 604 3.85 31.52 -4.82
N VAL A 605 4.52 31.19 -5.93
CA VAL A 605 5.41 30.04 -6.01
C VAL A 605 6.62 30.21 -5.09
N LEU A 606 7.19 31.44 -5.04
CA LEU A 606 8.28 31.75 -4.13
C LEU A 606 7.84 31.64 -2.64
N ASN A 607 6.60 31.95 -2.30
CA ASN A 607 6.07 31.78 -0.95
C ASN A 607 5.96 30.29 -0.56
N ILE A 608 5.57 29.40 -1.49
CA ILE A 608 5.58 27.93 -1.25
C ILE A 608 7.00 27.44 -1.05
N LEU A 609 7.94 27.89 -1.89
CA LEU A 609 9.35 27.52 -1.73
C LEU A 609 9.91 27.97 -0.39
N LEU A 610 9.53 29.17 0.10
CA LEU A 610 9.88 29.65 1.43
C LEU A 610 9.43 28.67 2.52
N GLN A 611 8.20 28.19 2.45
CA GLN A 611 7.68 27.20 3.41
C GLN A 611 8.49 25.89 3.36
N ILE A 612 8.82 25.41 2.16
CA ILE A 612 9.66 24.21 2.00
C ILE A 612 11.04 24.40 2.62
N LEU A 613 11.67 25.58 2.40
CA LEU A 613 13.00 25.89 2.92
C LEU A 613 13.03 26.07 4.45
N ASP A 614 11.91 26.48 5.06
CA ASP A 614 11.81 26.68 6.50
C ASP A 614 11.41 25.44 7.27
N ASP A 615 10.30 24.82 6.86
CA ASP A 615 9.66 23.72 7.59
C ASP A 615 10.03 22.35 7.03
N GLY A 616 10.66 22.28 5.85
CA GLY A 616 10.99 21.03 5.18
C GLY A 616 9.78 20.24 4.67
N ARG A 617 8.56 20.82 4.75
CA ARG A 617 7.30 20.18 4.39
C ARG A 617 6.26 21.17 3.91
N ILE A 618 5.32 20.70 3.10
CA ILE A 618 4.15 21.47 2.68
C ILE A 618 2.89 20.61 2.79
N THR A 619 1.74 21.25 2.90
CA THR A 619 0.45 20.56 2.84
C THR A 619 -0.12 20.71 1.44
N ASP A 620 -0.47 19.60 0.80
CA ASP A 620 -1.12 19.63 -0.53
C ASP A 620 -2.59 20.06 -0.43
N ALA A 621 -3.22 20.26 -1.57
CA ALA A 621 -4.62 20.70 -1.63
C ALA A 621 -5.60 19.65 -1.06
N GLN A 622 -5.19 18.41 -0.91
CA GLN A 622 -5.96 17.31 -0.29
C GLN A 622 -5.75 17.22 1.23
N GLY A 623 -4.97 18.15 1.82
CA GLY A 623 -4.66 18.17 3.25
C GLY A 623 -3.55 17.22 3.69
N ARG A 624 -2.84 16.57 2.75
CA ARG A 624 -1.74 15.65 3.06
C ARG A 624 -0.44 16.42 3.20
N THR A 625 0.35 16.10 4.21
CA THR A 625 1.69 16.67 4.40
C THR A 625 2.70 15.93 3.54
N VAL A 626 3.42 16.66 2.70
CA VAL A 626 4.51 16.15 1.85
C VAL A 626 5.84 16.62 2.40
N ASN A 627 6.72 15.66 2.70
CA ASN A 627 8.02 15.90 3.32
C ASN A 627 9.12 16.07 2.26
N PHE A 628 9.92 17.14 2.38
CA PHE A 628 11.04 17.48 1.50
C PHE A 628 12.41 17.32 2.18
N GLU A 629 12.47 16.86 3.43
CA GLU A 629 13.72 16.80 4.22
C GLU A 629 14.85 16.02 3.53
N ASN A 630 14.49 15.00 2.75
CA ASN A 630 15.43 14.14 2.05
C ASN A 630 15.75 14.62 0.63
N THR A 631 15.18 15.76 0.19
CA THR A 631 15.44 16.32 -1.14
C THR A 631 16.61 17.29 -1.13
N VAL A 632 17.19 17.48 -2.31
CA VAL A 632 18.14 18.56 -2.58
C VAL A 632 17.44 19.57 -3.50
N ILE A 633 17.27 20.80 -3.05
CA ILE A 633 16.60 21.86 -3.81
C ILE A 633 17.65 22.71 -4.50
N VAL A 634 17.55 22.81 -5.80
CA VAL A 634 18.43 23.67 -6.62
C VAL A 634 17.59 24.64 -7.43
N MET A 635 17.87 25.90 -7.29
CA MET A 635 17.27 26.99 -8.06
C MET A 635 18.32 27.57 -8.99
N THR A 636 18.04 27.72 -10.29
CA THR A 636 18.96 28.35 -11.22
C THR A 636 18.48 29.73 -11.61
N THR A 637 19.43 30.65 -11.84
CA THR A 637 19.14 31.98 -12.36
C THR A 637 20.24 32.46 -13.30
N ASN A 638 19.85 33.28 -14.27
CA ASN A 638 20.75 34.00 -15.15
C ASN A 638 20.91 35.48 -14.72
N ALA A 639 20.37 35.87 -13.58
CA ALA A 639 20.41 37.24 -13.08
C ALA A 639 21.86 37.71 -12.90
N GLY A 640 22.13 38.95 -13.24
CA GLY A 640 23.47 39.57 -13.14
C GLY A 640 24.44 39.23 -14.26
N SER A 641 24.13 38.29 -15.17
CA SER A 641 25.06 37.87 -16.25
C SER A 641 25.07 38.81 -17.44
N ASN A 642 24.03 39.62 -17.67
CA ASN A 642 23.86 40.44 -18.90
C ASN A 642 24.34 41.89 -18.81
N ARG A 643 24.77 42.37 -17.65
CA ARG A 643 25.21 43.75 -17.50
C ARG A 643 26.68 43.91 -17.91
N LYS A 644 26.89 44.22 -19.19
CA LYS A 644 28.15 44.77 -19.71
C LYS A 644 28.29 46.22 -19.21
N GLY A 645 29.33 46.47 -18.44
CA GLY A 645 29.80 47.80 -18.19
C GLY A 645 29.46 48.45 -16.85
N GLY A 646 30.47 48.78 -16.13
CA GLY A 646 30.50 49.67 -14.97
C GLY A 646 31.88 49.68 -14.39
N ALA A 647 32.56 50.77 -14.61
CA ALA A 647 33.83 51.26 -14.08
C ALA A 647 34.67 50.34 -13.19
N MET A 648 35.88 50.11 -13.57
CA MET A 648 36.96 49.54 -12.75
C MET A 648 37.06 50.32 -11.43
N GLY A 649 36.56 49.74 -10.34
CA GLY A 649 36.91 50.11 -8.99
C GLY A 649 38.19 49.40 -8.59
N PHE A 650 39.12 50.12 -8.06
CA PHE A 650 40.38 49.60 -7.56
C PHE A 650 40.15 48.65 -6.38
N GLY A 651 40.49 47.36 -6.51
CA GLY A 651 40.74 46.54 -5.32
C GLY A 651 40.08 45.15 -5.19
N GLY A 652 39.42 44.56 -6.21
CA GLY A 652 38.85 43.19 -6.11
C GLY A 652 39.20 42.33 -7.31
N THR A 653 39.22 41.01 -7.13
CA THR A 653 39.37 40.09 -8.26
C THR A 653 38.13 40.13 -9.15
N VAL A 654 38.23 39.79 -10.44
CA VAL A 654 37.09 39.77 -11.38
C VAL A 654 35.96 38.90 -10.89
N ASN A 655 36.26 37.86 -10.12
CA ASN A 655 35.31 36.94 -9.52
C ASN A 655 34.52 37.55 -8.32
N ASP A 656 35.19 38.38 -7.47
CA ASP A 656 34.53 39.00 -6.31
C ASP A 656 33.49 40.05 -6.76
N MET A 657 33.83 40.84 -7.79
CA MET A 657 32.89 41.77 -8.38
C MET A 657 31.70 41.09 -9.08
N GLY A 658 31.91 39.92 -9.66
CA GLY A 658 30.86 39.07 -10.24
C GLY A 658 29.89 38.60 -9.18
N ARG A 659 30.39 38.17 -8.03
CA ARG A 659 29.61 37.70 -6.88
C ARG A 659 28.74 38.80 -6.26
N GLU A 660 29.30 39.99 -6.03
CA GLU A 660 28.54 41.15 -5.52
C GLU A 660 27.43 41.57 -6.48
N ARG A 661 27.70 41.60 -7.78
CA ARG A 661 26.68 41.92 -8.80
C ARG A 661 25.57 40.92 -8.84
N ALA A 662 25.93 39.62 -8.72
CA ALA A 662 24.95 38.54 -8.65
C ALA A 662 24.05 38.67 -7.42
N LEU A 663 24.61 38.96 -6.24
CA LEU A 663 23.85 39.16 -5.01
C LEU A 663 22.91 40.37 -5.13
N LYS A 664 23.37 41.48 -5.75
CA LYS A 664 22.53 42.64 -5.99
C LYS A 664 21.39 42.35 -6.96
N ALA A 665 21.68 41.58 -8.02
CA ALA A 665 20.65 41.20 -8.98
C ALA A 665 19.63 40.22 -8.38
N LEU A 666 20.05 39.32 -7.48
CA LEU A 666 19.15 38.45 -6.72
C LEU A 666 18.19 39.26 -5.85
N GLY A 667 18.69 40.34 -5.20
CA GLY A 667 17.89 41.25 -4.37
C GLY A 667 16.84 42.03 -5.15
N GLU A 668 16.91 42.13 -6.49
CA GLU A 668 15.92 42.79 -7.33
C GLU A 668 14.61 42.00 -7.45
N PHE A 669 14.64 40.65 -7.31
CA PHE A 669 13.44 39.78 -7.45
C PHE A 669 13.21 38.83 -6.26
N LEU A 670 14.22 38.49 -5.47
CA LEU A 670 14.09 37.69 -4.25
C LEU A 670 14.10 38.58 -3.01
N ARG A 671 13.16 38.36 -2.10
CA ARG A 671 13.15 39.05 -0.81
C ARG A 671 14.38 38.64 0.02
N PRO A 672 14.94 39.55 0.86
CA PRO A 672 16.07 39.21 1.73
C PRO A 672 15.80 38.01 2.61
N GLU A 673 14.56 37.81 3.05
CA GLU A 673 14.12 36.64 3.82
C GLU A 673 14.35 35.33 3.06
N PHE A 674 14.02 35.28 1.77
CA PHE A 674 14.24 34.12 0.92
C PHE A 674 15.72 33.77 0.79
N ILE A 675 16.56 34.77 0.52
CA ILE A 675 18.00 34.62 0.36
C ILE A 675 18.64 34.06 1.64
N ASN A 676 18.18 34.49 2.83
CA ASN A 676 18.70 34.04 4.12
C ASN A 676 18.29 32.62 4.50
N ARG A 677 17.31 32.01 3.81
CA ARG A 677 16.86 30.64 4.06
C ARG A 677 17.57 29.60 3.21
N VAL A 678 18.24 30.03 2.16
CA VAL A 678 19.02 29.17 1.28
C VAL A 678 20.36 28.84 1.94
N ASP A 679 20.75 27.55 1.89
CA ASP A 679 21.98 27.08 2.54
C ASP A 679 23.25 27.61 1.86
N GLU A 680 23.25 27.74 0.51
CA GLU A 680 24.43 28.19 -0.24
C GLU A 680 24.05 28.85 -1.57
N ILE A 681 24.68 29.97 -1.87
CA ILE A 681 24.58 30.65 -3.18
C ILE A 681 25.85 30.35 -3.94
N VAL A 682 25.73 29.61 -5.02
CA VAL A 682 26.85 29.08 -5.81
C VAL A 682 26.99 29.90 -7.10
N TYR A 683 28.13 30.52 -7.26
CA TYR A 683 28.41 31.33 -8.43
C TYR A 683 29.18 30.51 -9.49
N PHE A 684 28.72 30.55 -10.74
CA PHE A 684 29.33 29.89 -11.88
C PHE A 684 30.14 30.86 -12.72
N ASN A 685 31.41 30.60 -12.88
CA ASN A 685 32.33 31.42 -13.66
C ASN A 685 32.10 31.29 -15.18
N SER A 686 32.45 32.30 -15.92
CA SER A 686 32.49 32.22 -17.40
C SER A 686 33.56 31.22 -17.85
N LEU A 687 33.25 30.44 -18.88
CA LEU A 687 34.12 29.40 -19.40
C LEU A 687 35.23 30.02 -20.25
N THR A 688 36.46 29.60 -20.03
CA THR A 688 37.64 29.96 -20.86
C THR A 688 37.72 29.07 -22.10
N GLU A 689 38.55 29.44 -23.06
CA GLU A 689 38.77 28.64 -24.26
C GLU A 689 39.36 27.26 -23.93
N GLU A 690 40.24 27.15 -22.93
CA GLU A 690 40.78 25.88 -22.43
C GLU A 690 39.67 24.98 -21.84
N ASN A 691 38.75 25.59 -21.12
CA ASN A 691 37.58 24.87 -20.60
C ASN A 691 36.72 24.34 -21.76
N PHE A 692 36.53 25.13 -22.83
CA PHE A 692 35.82 24.65 -24.03
C PHE A 692 36.49 23.45 -24.69
N ARG A 693 37.86 23.44 -24.80
CA ARG A 693 38.58 22.26 -25.31
C ARG A 693 38.32 21.01 -24.48
N SER A 694 38.38 21.16 -23.16
CA SER A 694 38.13 20.05 -22.24
C SER A 694 36.69 19.56 -22.33
N ILE A 695 35.70 20.47 -22.41
CA ILE A 695 34.27 20.13 -22.56
C ILE A 695 34.02 19.47 -23.93
N ALA A 696 34.64 19.96 -25.03
CA ALA A 696 34.55 19.34 -26.35
C ALA A 696 35.03 17.88 -26.32
N LYS A 697 36.15 17.63 -25.65
CA LYS A 697 36.68 16.28 -25.47
C LYS A 697 35.69 15.37 -24.74
N LEU A 698 35.13 15.81 -23.59
CA LEU A 698 34.15 15.04 -22.85
C LEU A 698 32.87 14.75 -23.66
N MET A 699 32.37 15.72 -24.43
CA MET A 699 31.20 15.51 -25.29
C MET A 699 31.46 14.52 -26.42
N LEU A 700 32.68 14.56 -27.04
CA LEU A 700 33.07 13.59 -28.04
C LEU A 700 33.25 12.19 -27.45
N GLU A 701 33.74 12.08 -26.20
CA GLU A 701 33.82 10.82 -25.47
C GLU A 701 32.41 10.25 -25.20
N GLU A 702 31.41 11.08 -24.80
CA GLU A 702 30.01 10.66 -24.66
C GLU A 702 29.45 10.14 -26.01
N THR A 703 29.73 10.83 -27.12
CA THR A 703 29.33 10.38 -28.48
C THR A 703 30.01 9.08 -28.85
N ARG A 704 31.31 8.91 -28.55
CA ARG A 704 32.04 7.66 -28.79
C ARG A 704 31.39 6.49 -28.04
N ASP A 705 31.11 6.68 -26.75
CA ASP A 705 30.59 5.62 -25.92
C ASP A 705 29.17 5.21 -26.38
N ALA A 706 28.32 6.17 -26.78
CA ALA A 706 26.99 5.89 -27.35
C ALA A 706 27.06 5.12 -28.70
N ILE A 707 28.06 5.36 -29.49
CA ILE A 707 28.26 4.67 -30.79
C ILE A 707 28.95 3.32 -30.58
N ALA A 708 29.83 3.18 -29.60
CA ALA A 708 30.45 1.92 -29.23
C ALA A 708 29.43 0.83 -28.83
N GLU A 709 28.29 1.20 -28.25
CA GLU A 709 27.16 0.27 -27.99
C GLU A 709 26.63 -0.41 -29.27
N ARG A 710 26.87 0.21 -30.45
CA ARG A 710 26.51 -0.35 -31.76
C ARG A 710 27.67 -1.12 -32.42
N GLY A 711 28.80 -1.33 -31.72
CA GLY A 711 29.95 -2.05 -32.22
C GLY A 711 30.88 -1.23 -33.13
N ILE A 712 30.73 0.11 -33.17
CA ILE A 712 31.54 1.00 -34.00
C ILE A 712 32.53 1.77 -33.11
N SER A 713 33.83 1.74 -33.45
CA SER A 713 34.83 2.51 -32.75
C SER A 713 35.10 3.86 -33.45
N ILE A 714 35.22 4.93 -32.65
CA ILE A 714 35.48 6.28 -33.17
C ILE A 714 36.82 6.81 -32.61
N THR A 715 37.59 7.41 -33.48
CA THR A 715 38.81 8.17 -33.13
C THR A 715 38.77 9.58 -33.72
N TRP A 716 39.38 10.54 -33.04
CA TRP A 716 39.48 11.91 -33.53
C TRP A 716 40.84 12.51 -33.24
N ASN A 717 41.21 13.55 -34.02
CA ASN A 717 42.45 14.29 -33.85
C ASN A 717 42.22 15.61 -33.06
N THR A 718 43.31 16.26 -32.66
CA THR A 718 43.27 17.55 -31.96
C THR A 718 42.74 18.69 -32.84
N ALA A 719 42.92 18.60 -34.16
CA ALA A 719 42.43 19.60 -35.11
C ALA A 719 40.91 19.70 -35.11
N LEU A 720 40.17 18.57 -34.89
CA LEU A 720 38.73 18.57 -34.70
C LEU A 720 38.33 19.40 -33.49
N ILE A 721 38.98 19.20 -32.35
CA ILE A 721 38.69 19.93 -31.11
C ILE A 721 38.92 21.43 -31.32
N ASP A 722 40.03 21.82 -31.93
CA ASP A 722 40.32 23.21 -32.20
C ASP A 722 39.32 23.86 -33.18
N TYR A 723 38.91 23.13 -34.21
CA TYR A 723 37.84 23.56 -35.13
C TYR A 723 36.52 23.80 -34.38
N LEU A 724 36.09 22.83 -33.57
CA LEU A 724 34.81 22.90 -32.79
C LEU A 724 34.85 24.09 -31.82
N VAL A 725 35.98 24.29 -31.11
CA VAL A 725 36.15 25.41 -30.20
C VAL A 725 36.11 26.75 -30.95
N ARG A 726 36.89 26.90 -32.03
CA ARG A 726 36.94 28.14 -32.82
C ARG A 726 35.54 28.54 -33.34
N LYS A 727 34.78 27.57 -33.81
CA LYS A 727 33.42 27.79 -34.36
C LYS A 727 32.37 28.10 -33.31
N SER A 728 32.48 27.48 -32.10
CA SER A 728 31.41 27.53 -31.08
C SER A 728 31.73 28.44 -29.90
N TYR A 729 32.99 28.91 -29.74
CA TYR A 729 33.35 29.73 -28.58
C TYR A 729 32.53 31.00 -28.50
N SER A 730 31.83 31.17 -27.39
CA SER A 730 31.04 32.36 -27.09
C SER A 730 30.93 32.53 -25.60
N VAL A 731 31.39 33.65 -25.10
CA VAL A 731 31.23 34.02 -23.68
C VAL A 731 29.77 34.23 -23.30
N THR A 732 28.93 34.58 -24.26
CA THR A 732 27.48 34.87 -24.01
C THR A 732 26.62 33.60 -23.95
N TYR A 733 26.90 32.64 -24.84
CA TYR A 733 26.07 31.42 -24.97
C TYR A 733 26.65 30.17 -24.30
N GLY A 734 27.90 30.27 -23.85
CA GLY A 734 28.61 29.19 -23.19
C GLY A 734 28.67 27.89 -24.02
N ALA A 735 28.79 26.76 -23.36
CA ALA A 735 28.93 25.43 -23.98
C ALA A 735 27.66 24.94 -24.73
N ARG A 736 26.53 25.66 -24.68
CA ARG A 736 25.32 25.26 -25.42
C ARG A 736 25.54 25.30 -26.95
N ASN A 737 26.29 26.27 -27.42
CA ASN A 737 26.66 26.35 -28.85
C ASN A 737 27.60 25.20 -29.27
N LEU A 738 28.53 24.82 -28.40
CA LEU A 738 29.44 23.70 -28.64
C LEU A 738 28.66 22.39 -28.86
N ARG A 739 27.69 22.09 -28.02
CA ARG A 739 26.84 20.89 -28.19
C ARG A 739 26.10 20.89 -29.53
N ARG A 740 25.54 22.04 -29.92
CA ARG A 740 24.85 22.18 -31.21
C ARG A 740 25.80 22.00 -32.39
N THR A 741 27.02 22.51 -32.28
CA THR A 741 28.03 22.38 -33.31
C THR A 741 28.47 20.93 -33.43
N ILE A 742 28.73 20.23 -32.33
CA ILE A 742 29.06 18.80 -32.33
C ILE A 742 27.94 18.00 -32.98
N GLN A 743 26.69 18.22 -32.59
CA GLN A 743 25.54 17.54 -33.15
C GLN A 743 25.46 17.74 -34.68
N LYS A 744 25.50 18.98 -35.12
CA LYS A 744 25.31 19.32 -36.54
C LYS A 744 26.50 18.93 -37.42
N ASP A 745 27.75 19.17 -36.96
CA ASP A 745 28.92 19.02 -37.81
C ASP A 745 29.54 17.61 -37.65
N VAL A 746 29.42 16.97 -36.46
CA VAL A 746 30.08 15.68 -36.18
C VAL A 746 29.06 14.55 -36.22
N GLU A 747 27.99 14.62 -35.40
CA GLU A 747 27.02 13.52 -35.28
C GLU A 747 26.24 13.31 -36.56
N ASP A 748 25.79 14.41 -37.23
CA ASP A 748 25.10 14.32 -38.52
C ASP A 748 26.03 13.75 -39.62
N ALA A 749 27.32 14.16 -39.64
CA ALA A 749 28.30 13.65 -40.63
C ALA A 749 28.61 12.16 -40.39
N ILE A 750 28.74 11.72 -39.13
CA ILE A 750 28.92 10.31 -38.77
C ILE A 750 27.66 9.49 -39.15
N ALA A 751 26.46 10.00 -38.82
CA ALA A 751 25.23 9.34 -39.15
C ALA A 751 25.05 9.16 -40.66
N GLN A 752 25.34 10.22 -41.45
CA GLN A 752 25.27 10.13 -42.91
C GLN A 752 26.24 9.07 -43.44
N LYS A 753 27.46 9.02 -42.89
CA LYS A 753 28.48 8.05 -43.34
C LYS A 753 28.09 6.61 -42.99
N ILE A 754 27.53 6.37 -41.80
CA ILE A 754 27.03 5.07 -41.41
C ILE A 754 25.88 4.61 -42.35
N ILE A 755 25.00 5.54 -42.74
CA ILE A 755 23.91 5.26 -43.70
C ILE A 755 24.45 4.93 -45.10
N ASP A 756 25.43 5.71 -45.57
CA ASP A 756 26.03 5.50 -46.89
C ASP A 756 26.72 4.13 -46.99
N CYS A 757 27.34 3.65 -45.92
CA CYS A 757 27.93 2.32 -45.81
C CYS A 757 26.92 1.19 -45.59
N ARG A 758 25.60 1.45 -45.60
CA ARG A 758 24.50 0.49 -45.39
C ARG A 758 24.62 -0.38 -44.12
N GLY A 759 25.37 0.11 -43.11
CA GLY A 759 25.63 -0.64 -41.88
C GLY A 759 26.58 -1.83 -42.01
N GLU A 760 27.08 -2.13 -43.20
CA GLU A 760 28.09 -3.17 -43.44
C GLU A 760 29.49 -2.52 -43.49
N ASN A 761 30.42 -2.99 -42.64
CA ASN A 761 31.83 -2.59 -42.56
C ASN A 761 32.18 -1.20 -41.96
N ALA A 762 31.33 -0.61 -41.11
CA ALA A 762 31.69 0.58 -40.34
C ALA A 762 32.35 0.20 -38.99
N GLY A 763 33.39 -0.63 -38.99
CA GLY A 763 34.05 -1.08 -37.75
C GLY A 763 34.83 0.02 -37.04
N HIS A 764 35.41 0.94 -37.82
CA HIS A 764 36.21 2.06 -37.30
C HIS A 764 35.93 3.35 -38.06
N ILE A 765 35.67 4.44 -37.36
CA ILE A 765 35.44 5.76 -37.94
C ILE A 765 36.49 6.73 -37.39
N SER A 766 37.25 7.35 -38.31
CA SER A 766 38.16 8.42 -37.99
C SER A 766 37.55 9.77 -38.33
N VAL A 767 37.53 10.69 -37.37
CA VAL A 767 36.96 12.03 -37.54
C VAL A 767 38.08 13.05 -37.42
N SER A 768 38.23 13.87 -38.45
CA SER A 768 39.20 14.97 -38.51
C SER A 768 38.51 16.27 -38.93
N ALA A 769 39.19 17.38 -38.87
CA ALA A 769 38.68 18.64 -39.39
C ALA A 769 39.78 19.41 -40.08
N ASP A 770 39.40 20.14 -41.15
CA ASP A 770 40.21 21.15 -41.80
C ASP A 770 39.54 22.53 -41.74
N ASP A 771 40.08 23.53 -42.41
CA ASP A 771 39.48 24.87 -42.43
C ASP A 771 38.10 24.93 -43.15
N ASN A 772 37.76 23.90 -43.94
CA ASN A 772 36.51 23.82 -44.69
C ASN A 772 35.38 23.06 -43.93
N GLY A 773 35.73 22.22 -42.96
CA GLY A 773 34.73 21.46 -42.18
C GLY A 773 35.26 20.17 -41.59
N VAL A 774 34.29 19.34 -41.12
CA VAL A 774 34.57 18.03 -40.52
C VAL A 774 34.65 16.96 -41.62
N ILE A 775 35.71 16.16 -41.58
CA ILE A 775 35.97 15.05 -42.49
C ILE A 775 35.79 13.75 -41.73
N VAL A 776 34.93 12.85 -42.20
CA VAL A 776 34.66 11.54 -41.62
C VAL A 776 35.14 10.46 -42.58
N GLU A 777 36.10 9.67 -42.16
CA GLU A 777 36.64 8.53 -42.89
C GLU A 777 36.28 7.22 -42.20
N VAL A 778 35.90 6.21 -42.97
CA VAL A 778 35.64 4.86 -42.49
C VAL A 778 36.88 4.03 -42.75
N GLY A 779 37.49 3.53 -41.69
CA GLY A 779 38.59 2.57 -41.78
C GLY A 779 38.08 1.15 -42.00
N GLU A 780 38.81 0.36 -42.76
CA GLU A 780 38.55 -1.05 -43.00
C GLU A 780 38.64 -1.89 -41.68
#